data_3ff5fc8e3f39e2ad9a883339f3cb0fe8
#
_entry.id   3ff5fc8e3f39e2ad9a883339f3cb0fe8
#
_cell.length_a   1.000
_cell.length_b   1.000
_cell.length_c   1.000
_cell.angle_alpha   90.00
_cell.angle_beta   90.00
_cell.angle_gamma   90.00
#
_symmetry.space_group_name_H-M   'P 1'
#
loop_
_entity.id
_entity.type
_entity.pdbx_description
1 polymer ?
#
loop_
_entity_poly.entity_id
_entity_poly.type
_entity_poly.pdbx_seq_one_letter_code
_entity_poly.pdbx_strand_id
1 'polypeptide(L)'
;MIKITLPDGTIKEFALNSTPMDVAKSISEGFARNVISANFNGTTVETSTALTSDGSLILYTFNDANGKKAFWHSSAHVLAETILAFHPSAKLTIGPAIDNGFYYDVDLGKEILSENDFKKLETKFLEIARGKHEFSMRSVSKADALSLYKGEENEYKVELIENLTDGDITFCDHSNFSDLCRGGHVPNTGIIKAIKIMNVAGAYWRGDEKNNQLTRVYGISFPKQKMLTEYLELLEEAKKRDHRKLGKELELFTFSQKVGAGLPLWLPKGAALRGRLEDFLKKAQKKAGYEMVMTPHIGQKELYVTSGHYEKYGADSFQTIKTPKMDEEFLLKPMNCPHHCEVYNFKPYSYKDLPKRFAEFGTVYRYEQSGELHGLTRVRGFTQDDAHIFCTPEQLDQEFKEVIDLVLYVFKSLGFEDFTAQVSVRDSKNSDKYIGDVATWEIAENAIINAAKDKGLDFVVEEGEAAFYGPKLDFMVKDALGRSWQLGTIQVDYNLPERFDLTYKGADNQLHRPVMIHRAPFGSMERFIAVLLEHTGGNFPLWLTPDQVILLPISEKYQKYSEKVLESLENSEIRALVDNRNEKTGRKIRDAEVNKIPFMIIVGEKEEQEGTVSVRKHGEGDIGTFTIEAFVALIKKEVSKTFVEF
;
A
#
# COMPACT_ATOMS: atom_id res chain seq x y z
N MET A 1 -31.67 -35.21 7.86
CA MET A 1 -30.54 -34.91 6.98
C MET A 1 -30.60 -33.44 6.61
N ILE A 2 -29.46 -32.77 6.55
CA ILE A 2 -29.30 -31.39 6.07
C ILE A 2 -28.41 -31.37 4.83
N LYS A 3 -28.64 -30.42 3.93
CA LYS A 3 -27.87 -30.25 2.70
C LYS A 3 -26.90 -29.07 2.86
N ILE A 4 -25.62 -29.35 2.76
CA ILE A 4 -24.58 -28.37 2.89
C ILE A 4 -23.95 -28.09 1.52
N THR A 5 -24.01 -26.84 1.07
CA THR A 5 -23.41 -26.36 -0.17
C THR A 5 -22.02 -25.78 0.13
N LEU A 6 -21.00 -26.33 -0.51
CA LEU A 6 -19.62 -25.86 -0.42
C LEU A 6 -19.32 -24.75 -1.46
N PRO A 7 -18.23 -23.99 -1.33
CA PRO A 7 -17.91 -22.87 -2.23
C PRO A 7 -17.75 -23.26 -3.70
N ASP A 8 -17.38 -24.51 -3.99
CA ASP A 8 -17.26 -25.06 -5.36
C ASP A 8 -18.62 -25.50 -5.97
N GLY A 9 -19.73 -25.25 -5.25
CA GLY A 9 -21.08 -25.67 -5.65
C GLY A 9 -21.43 -27.12 -5.32
N THR A 10 -20.51 -27.87 -4.73
CA THR A 10 -20.76 -29.26 -4.30
C THR A 10 -21.77 -29.29 -3.15
N ILE A 11 -22.81 -30.09 -3.28
CA ILE A 11 -23.82 -30.31 -2.24
C ILE A 11 -23.59 -31.70 -1.61
N LYS A 12 -23.46 -31.72 -0.29
CA LYS A 12 -23.34 -32.98 0.49
C LYS A 12 -24.43 -33.06 1.55
N GLU A 13 -24.92 -34.26 1.82
CA GLU A 13 -25.92 -34.53 2.86
C GLU A 13 -25.24 -34.99 4.16
N PHE A 14 -25.64 -34.38 5.27
CA PHE A 14 -25.16 -34.72 6.62
C PHE A 14 -26.34 -35.00 7.57
N ALA A 15 -26.05 -35.64 8.67
CA ALA A 15 -27.01 -35.77 9.75
C ALA A 15 -27.38 -34.41 10.34
N LEU A 16 -28.59 -34.25 10.85
CA LEU A 16 -28.96 -33.06 11.62
C LEU A 16 -28.01 -32.90 12.81
N ASN A 17 -27.59 -31.70 13.11
CA ASN A 17 -26.59 -31.34 14.14
C ASN A 17 -25.15 -31.80 13.83
N SER A 18 -24.83 -32.20 12.58
CA SER A 18 -23.41 -32.28 12.18
C SER A 18 -22.74 -30.93 12.29
N THR A 19 -21.44 -30.95 12.55
CA THR A 19 -20.65 -29.72 12.78
C THR A 19 -19.83 -29.32 11.52
N PRO A 20 -19.37 -28.07 11.37
CA PRO A 20 -18.39 -27.69 10.34
C PRO A 20 -17.14 -28.57 10.35
N MET A 21 -16.71 -29.05 11.53
CA MET A 21 -15.58 -29.97 11.64
C MET A 21 -15.90 -31.36 11.04
N ASP A 22 -17.13 -31.86 11.17
CA ASP A 22 -17.53 -33.12 10.55
C ASP A 22 -17.56 -32.99 9.02
N VAL A 23 -18.02 -31.85 8.51
CA VAL A 23 -17.94 -31.53 7.08
C VAL A 23 -16.49 -31.48 6.61
N ALA A 24 -15.60 -30.82 7.35
CA ALA A 24 -14.17 -30.74 7.04
C ALA A 24 -13.53 -32.14 6.97
N LYS A 25 -13.81 -33.02 7.94
CA LYS A 25 -13.36 -34.43 7.95
C LYS A 25 -13.87 -35.22 6.75
N SER A 26 -15.11 -34.98 6.31
CA SER A 26 -15.67 -35.63 5.12
C SER A 26 -14.96 -35.26 3.81
N ILE A 27 -14.24 -34.12 3.80
CA ILE A 27 -13.41 -33.70 2.67
C ILE A 27 -12.05 -34.40 2.75
N SER A 28 -11.31 -34.20 3.84
CA SER A 28 -10.12 -35.00 4.17
C SER A 28 -9.65 -34.72 5.61
N GLU A 29 -9.06 -35.72 6.25
CA GLU A 29 -8.44 -35.59 7.58
C GLU A 29 -7.28 -34.55 7.58
N GLY A 30 -6.53 -34.44 6.48
CA GLY A 30 -5.46 -33.47 6.32
C GLY A 30 -5.97 -32.02 6.28
N PHE A 31 -7.09 -31.79 5.61
CA PHE A 31 -7.76 -30.48 5.55
C PHE A 31 -8.36 -30.11 6.92
N ALA A 32 -9.10 -31.04 7.53
CA ALA A 32 -9.75 -30.83 8.82
C ALA A 32 -8.80 -30.36 9.93
N ARG A 33 -7.55 -30.86 9.93
CA ARG A 33 -6.51 -30.42 10.89
C ARG A 33 -6.10 -28.96 10.76
N ASN A 34 -6.37 -28.34 9.60
CA ASN A 34 -6.01 -26.94 9.33
C ASN A 34 -7.23 -26.02 9.40
N VAL A 35 -8.45 -26.56 9.45
CA VAL A 35 -9.68 -25.77 9.59
C VAL A 35 -9.77 -25.22 11.01
N ILE A 36 -9.92 -23.91 11.13
CA ILE A 36 -9.91 -23.20 12.42
C ILE A 36 -11.16 -22.39 12.69
N SER A 37 -11.96 -22.10 11.67
CA SER A 37 -13.21 -21.36 11.75
C SER A 37 -14.09 -21.69 10.56
N ALA A 38 -15.35 -21.30 10.59
CA ALA A 38 -16.28 -21.49 9.49
C ALA A 38 -17.24 -20.31 9.34
N ASN A 39 -17.87 -20.21 8.16
CA ASN A 39 -19.00 -19.32 7.93
C ASN A 39 -20.18 -20.16 7.44
N PHE A 40 -21.31 -20.03 8.12
CA PHE A 40 -22.56 -20.70 7.75
C PHE A 40 -23.61 -19.63 7.44
N ASN A 41 -24.11 -19.63 6.23
CA ASN A 41 -25.13 -18.68 5.74
C ASN A 41 -24.77 -17.21 6.01
N GLY A 42 -23.50 -16.81 5.82
CA GLY A 42 -23.03 -15.45 6.03
C GLY A 42 -22.59 -15.13 7.47
N THR A 43 -22.84 -16.02 8.43
CA THR A 43 -22.46 -15.83 9.85
C THR A 43 -21.23 -16.66 10.19
N THR A 44 -20.25 -16.07 10.86
CA THR A 44 -19.08 -16.79 11.39
C THR A 44 -19.51 -17.67 12.56
N VAL A 45 -19.13 -18.94 12.52
CA VAL A 45 -19.46 -19.95 13.54
C VAL A 45 -18.20 -20.71 13.95
N GLU A 46 -18.21 -21.26 15.17
CA GLU A 46 -17.21 -22.20 15.64
C GLU A 46 -17.28 -23.50 14.85
N THR A 47 -16.16 -24.19 14.72
CA THR A 47 -16.08 -25.50 14.04
C THR A 47 -16.88 -26.60 14.75
N SER A 48 -17.25 -26.39 16.02
CA SER A 48 -18.07 -27.28 16.84
C SER A 48 -19.57 -26.94 16.83
N THR A 49 -19.99 -25.86 16.17
CA THR A 49 -21.39 -25.42 16.12
C THR A 49 -22.25 -26.45 15.39
N ALA A 50 -23.37 -26.85 16.02
CA ALA A 50 -24.33 -27.77 15.41
C ALA A 50 -25.07 -27.09 14.25
N LEU A 51 -25.02 -27.65 13.05
CA LEU A 51 -25.75 -27.19 11.87
C LEU A 51 -27.17 -27.79 11.91
N THR A 52 -28.16 -26.91 11.97
CA THR A 52 -29.57 -27.30 12.19
C THR A 52 -30.46 -27.12 10.97
N SER A 53 -29.92 -26.61 9.86
CA SER A 53 -30.65 -26.34 8.62
C SER A 53 -29.79 -26.59 7.40
N ASP A 54 -30.40 -26.63 6.22
CA ASP A 54 -29.70 -26.52 4.95
C ASP A 54 -29.01 -25.16 4.84
N GLY A 55 -27.86 -25.12 4.17
CA GLY A 55 -27.16 -23.87 4.02
C GLY A 55 -25.82 -23.95 3.28
N SER A 56 -25.24 -22.76 3.06
CA SER A 56 -23.89 -22.59 2.50
C SER A 56 -22.86 -22.59 3.61
N LEU A 57 -21.79 -23.39 3.46
CA LEU A 57 -20.70 -23.49 4.44
C LEU A 57 -19.36 -23.21 3.79
N ILE A 58 -18.64 -22.24 4.36
CA ILE A 58 -17.24 -21.94 4.01
C ILE A 58 -16.36 -22.32 5.21
N LEU A 59 -15.32 -23.12 4.96
CA LEU A 59 -14.36 -23.53 5.98
C LEU A 59 -13.07 -22.73 5.83
N TYR A 60 -12.62 -22.10 6.92
CA TYR A 60 -11.46 -21.24 6.92
C TYR A 60 -10.24 -21.88 7.60
N THR A 61 -9.09 -21.70 6.96
CA THR A 61 -7.77 -22.02 7.52
C THR A 61 -7.06 -20.74 7.97
N PHE A 62 -5.87 -20.86 8.56
CA PHE A 62 -5.06 -19.66 8.91
C PHE A 62 -4.61 -18.85 7.68
N ASN A 63 -4.64 -19.41 6.48
CA ASN A 63 -4.28 -18.67 5.27
C ASN A 63 -5.40 -17.72 4.81
N ASP A 64 -6.62 -17.98 5.21
CA ASP A 64 -7.79 -17.17 4.88
C ASP A 64 -7.91 -15.95 5.80
N ALA A 65 -8.34 -14.81 5.27
CA ALA A 65 -8.48 -13.57 6.04
C ALA A 65 -9.42 -13.74 7.26
N ASN A 66 -10.56 -14.41 7.07
CA ASN A 66 -11.50 -14.70 8.15
C ASN A 66 -10.96 -15.74 9.15
N GLY A 67 -10.16 -16.70 8.69
CA GLY A 67 -9.45 -17.63 9.55
C GLY A 67 -8.41 -16.91 10.42
N LYS A 68 -7.62 -16.00 9.87
CA LYS A 68 -6.71 -15.15 10.65
C LYS A 68 -7.44 -14.32 11.70
N LYS A 69 -8.57 -13.71 11.34
CA LYS A 69 -9.39 -12.93 12.29
C LYS A 69 -9.83 -13.78 13.48
N ALA A 70 -10.38 -14.99 13.23
CA ALA A 70 -10.79 -15.92 14.28
C ALA A 70 -9.59 -16.35 15.16
N PHE A 71 -8.44 -16.61 14.54
CA PHE A 71 -7.21 -17.01 15.23
C PHE A 71 -6.69 -15.91 16.16
N TRP A 72 -6.60 -14.70 15.67
CA TRP A 72 -6.11 -13.55 16.45
C TRP A 72 -7.13 -13.09 17.49
N HIS A 73 -8.42 -13.19 17.21
CA HIS A 73 -9.46 -12.94 18.20
C HIS A 73 -9.37 -13.93 19.38
N SER A 74 -9.21 -15.23 19.10
CA SER A 74 -8.95 -16.24 20.14
C SER A 74 -7.67 -15.97 20.91
N SER A 75 -6.63 -15.51 20.22
CA SER A 75 -5.36 -15.12 20.86
C SER A 75 -5.54 -13.91 21.78
N ALA A 76 -6.42 -12.98 21.46
CA ALA A 76 -6.74 -11.85 22.35
C ALA A 76 -7.36 -12.31 23.66
N HIS A 77 -8.24 -13.32 23.66
CA HIS A 77 -8.76 -13.92 24.89
C HIS A 77 -7.68 -14.61 25.74
N VAL A 78 -6.77 -15.37 25.11
CA VAL A 78 -5.64 -15.97 25.81
C VAL A 78 -4.69 -14.89 26.38
N LEU A 79 -4.53 -13.75 25.69
CA LEU A 79 -3.76 -12.61 26.20
C LEU A 79 -4.47 -11.98 27.42
N ALA A 80 -5.78 -11.84 27.39
CA ALA A 80 -6.56 -11.30 28.50
C ALA A 80 -6.42 -12.18 29.75
N GLU A 81 -6.57 -13.50 29.61
CA GLU A 81 -6.31 -14.45 30.72
C GLU A 81 -4.85 -14.35 31.22
N THR A 82 -3.91 -14.17 30.29
CA THR A 82 -2.49 -13.99 30.63
C THR A 82 -2.26 -12.73 31.46
N ILE A 83 -2.88 -11.62 31.08
CA ILE A 83 -2.76 -10.34 31.82
C ILE A 83 -3.35 -10.49 33.23
N LEU A 84 -4.55 -11.07 33.37
CA LEU A 84 -5.18 -11.30 34.67
C LEU A 84 -4.34 -12.22 35.58
N ALA A 85 -3.59 -13.15 35.04
CA ALA A 85 -2.70 -14.02 35.83
C ALA A 85 -1.57 -13.25 36.53
N PHE A 86 -1.17 -12.08 36.01
CA PHE A 86 -0.17 -11.20 36.62
C PHE A 86 -0.75 -9.96 37.27
N HIS A 87 -1.92 -9.51 36.81
CA HIS A 87 -2.64 -8.32 37.25
C HIS A 87 -4.09 -8.68 37.57
N PRO A 88 -4.35 -9.38 38.68
CA PRO A 88 -5.72 -9.87 39.00
C PRO A 88 -6.77 -8.78 39.20
N SER A 89 -6.34 -7.55 39.52
CA SER A 89 -7.22 -6.38 39.67
C SER A 89 -7.49 -5.62 38.37
N ALA A 90 -6.88 -6.06 37.25
CA ALA A 90 -7.05 -5.40 35.95
C ALA A 90 -8.49 -5.53 35.43
N LYS A 91 -9.04 -4.44 34.88
CA LYS A 91 -10.37 -4.44 34.27
C LYS A 91 -10.22 -4.64 32.77
N LEU A 92 -10.73 -5.75 32.29
CA LEU A 92 -10.72 -6.09 30.86
C LEU A 92 -11.74 -5.25 30.10
N THR A 93 -11.40 -4.82 28.87
CA THR A 93 -12.31 -4.05 28.03
C THR A 93 -12.63 -4.79 26.73
N ILE A 94 -11.88 -4.55 25.65
CA ILE A 94 -12.06 -5.18 24.33
C ILE A 94 -10.74 -5.66 23.76
N GLY A 95 -10.79 -6.74 22.95
CA GLY A 95 -9.63 -7.35 22.30
C GLY A 95 -9.94 -7.79 20.87
N PRO A 96 -10.03 -6.87 19.89
CA PRO A 96 -10.28 -7.24 18.51
C PRO A 96 -9.02 -7.76 17.79
N ALA A 97 -9.26 -8.59 16.77
CA ALA A 97 -8.27 -8.83 15.73
C ALA A 97 -8.14 -7.58 14.85
N ILE A 98 -6.92 -7.32 14.39
CA ILE A 98 -6.56 -6.26 13.43
C ILE A 98 -5.86 -6.91 12.21
N ASP A 99 -5.54 -6.11 11.19
CA ASP A 99 -4.97 -6.63 9.93
C ASP A 99 -3.71 -7.47 10.12
N ASN A 100 -2.86 -7.11 11.08
CA ASN A 100 -1.61 -7.82 11.38
C ASN A 100 -1.50 -8.12 12.88
N GLY A 101 -2.35 -9.04 13.37
CA GLY A 101 -2.34 -9.47 14.76
C GLY A 101 -3.62 -9.06 15.53
N PHE A 102 -3.45 -8.70 16.76
CA PHE A 102 -4.54 -8.33 17.67
C PHE A 102 -4.03 -7.38 18.74
N TYR A 103 -4.95 -6.75 19.45
CA TYR A 103 -4.62 -6.08 20.70
C TYR A 103 -5.65 -6.43 21.78
N TYR A 104 -5.32 -6.09 23.02
CA TYR A 104 -6.26 -6.09 24.11
C TYR A 104 -6.11 -4.78 24.93
N ASP A 105 -7.22 -4.11 25.16
CA ASP A 105 -7.28 -2.92 25.99
C ASP A 105 -7.63 -3.30 27.43
N VAL A 106 -6.86 -2.81 28.39
CA VAL A 106 -7.02 -3.14 29.79
C VAL A 106 -6.76 -1.92 30.66
N ASP A 107 -7.59 -1.75 31.69
CA ASP A 107 -7.33 -0.78 32.75
C ASP A 107 -6.53 -1.49 33.86
N LEU A 108 -5.28 -1.11 34.01
CA LEU A 108 -4.37 -1.63 35.03
C LEU A 108 -4.39 -0.81 36.32
N GLY A 109 -5.25 0.22 36.42
CA GLY A 109 -5.28 1.15 37.55
C GLY A 109 -3.94 1.87 37.72
N LYS A 110 -3.22 1.57 38.82
CA LYS A 110 -1.91 2.18 39.08
C LYS A 110 -0.72 1.31 38.62
N GLU A 111 -0.99 0.11 38.14
CA GLU A 111 0.06 -0.79 37.67
C GLU A 111 0.50 -0.40 36.27
N ILE A 112 1.76 -0.69 35.95
CA ILE A 112 2.36 -0.35 34.65
C ILE A 112 2.89 -1.63 34.02
N LEU A 113 2.55 -1.83 32.76
CA LEU A 113 3.11 -2.89 31.93
C LEU A 113 4.13 -2.28 30.96
N SER A 114 5.32 -2.86 30.93
CA SER A 114 6.45 -2.39 30.14
C SER A 114 7.03 -3.49 29.25
N GLU A 115 7.97 -3.14 28.36
CA GLU A 115 8.67 -4.11 27.52
C GLU A 115 9.40 -5.20 28.32
N ASN A 116 9.82 -4.91 29.56
CA ASN A 116 10.47 -5.89 30.44
C ASN A 116 9.55 -7.07 30.81
N ASP A 117 8.25 -6.88 30.73
CA ASP A 117 7.23 -7.87 31.07
C ASP A 117 6.89 -8.80 29.89
N PHE A 118 7.24 -8.41 28.65
CA PHE A 118 6.83 -9.12 27.43
C PHE A 118 7.20 -10.61 27.47
N LYS A 119 8.44 -10.94 27.78
CA LYS A 119 8.90 -12.33 27.81
C LYS A 119 8.13 -13.17 28.84
N LYS A 120 7.79 -12.57 29.96
CA LYS A 120 7.02 -13.23 31.05
C LYS A 120 5.57 -13.48 30.58
N LEU A 121 4.94 -12.50 29.95
CA LEU A 121 3.61 -12.64 29.36
C LEU A 121 3.61 -13.69 28.24
N GLU A 122 4.56 -13.64 27.30
CA GLU A 122 4.69 -14.61 26.20
C GLU A 122 4.83 -16.04 26.73
N THR A 123 5.60 -16.22 27.80
CA THR A 123 5.79 -17.54 28.44
C THR A 123 4.48 -18.06 29.04
N LYS A 124 3.76 -17.23 29.81
CA LYS A 124 2.48 -17.60 30.42
C LYS A 124 1.39 -17.83 29.38
N PHE A 125 1.35 -17.00 28.34
CA PHE A 125 0.44 -17.18 27.22
C PHE A 125 0.62 -18.57 26.57
N LEU A 126 1.85 -18.98 26.30
CA LEU A 126 2.13 -20.29 25.72
C LEU A 126 1.85 -21.45 26.69
N GLU A 127 1.96 -21.23 27.99
CA GLU A 127 1.55 -22.20 29.01
C GLU A 127 0.04 -22.45 28.93
N ILE A 128 -0.77 -21.40 28.92
CA ILE A 128 -2.23 -21.47 28.76
C ILE A 128 -2.60 -22.14 27.41
N ALA A 129 -1.95 -21.71 26.34
CA ALA A 129 -2.19 -22.27 25.01
C ALA A 129 -1.93 -23.80 24.96
N ARG A 130 -0.87 -24.30 25.61
CA ARG A 130 -0.55 -25.73 25.69
C ARG A 130 -1.59 -26.55 26.43
N GLY A 131 -2.42 -25.94 27.27
CA GLY A 131 -3.54 -26.58 27.95
C GLY A 131 -4.60 -27.15 27.00
N LYS A 132 -4.64 -26.70 25.74
CA LYS A 132 -5.60 -27.12 24.70
C LYS A 132 -7.06 -26.96 25.15
N HIS A 133 -7.36 -25.88 25.83
CA HIS A 133 -8.70 -25.58 26.29
C HIS A 133 -9.60 -25.25 25.11
N GLU A 134 -10.78 -25.88 25.05
CA GLU A 134 -11.77 -25.60 24.03
C GLU A 134 -12.43 -24.23 24.29
N PHE A 135 -12.74 -23.51 23.22
CA PHE A 135 -13.55 -22.31 23.29
C PHE A 135 -15.03 -22.71 23.20
N SER A 136 -15.81 -22.29 24.17
CA SER A 136 -17.25 -22.56 24.21
C SER A 136 -18.05 -21.27 24.37
N MET A 137 -19.12 -21.15 23.59
CA MET A 137 -20.02 -20.01 23.66
C MET A 137 -21.24 -20.35 24.48
N ARG A 138 -21.65 -19.45 25.38
CA ARG A 138 -22.92 -19.58 26.13
C ARG A 138 -23.68 -18.26 26.12
N SER A 139 -25.00 -18.37 25.99
CA SER A 139 -25.90 -17.24 26.14
C SER A 139 -26.09 -16.91 27.64
N VAL A 140 -26.12 -15.63 27.95
CA VAL A 140 -26.27 -15.14 29.30
C VAL A 140 -27.38 -14.09 29.31
N SER A 141 -28.24 -14.08 30.33
CA SER A 141 -29.25 -13.02 30.47
C SER A 141 -28.58 -11.66 30.74
N LYS A 142 -29.19 -10.59 30.29
CA LYS A 142 -28.67 -9.22 30.56
C LYS A 142 -28.52 -8.93 32.05
N ALA A 143 -29.46 -9.45 32.86
CA ALA A 143 -29.41 -9.29 34.29
C ALA A 143 -28.21 -9.99 34.94
N ASP A 144 -27.94 -11.25 34.53
CA ASP A 144 -26.80 -12.01 35.06
C ASP A 144 -25.46 -11.41 34.62
N ALA A 145 -25.37 -11.00 33.33
CA ALA A 145 -24.16 -10.35 32.79
C ALA A 145 -23.86 -9.02 33.51
N LEU A 146 -24.85 -8.20 33.73
CA LEU A 146 -24.69 -6.95 34.51
C LEU A 146 -24.34 -7.22 35.98
N SER A 147 -24.95 -8.24 36.60
CA SER A 147 -24.65 -8.61 37.99
C SER A 147 -23.18 -9.05 38.13
N LEU A 148 -22.68 -9.86 37.19
CA LEU A 148 -21.29 -10.31 37.18
C LEU A 148 -20.31 -9.14 37.15
N TYR A 149 -20.41 -8.29 36.11
CA TYR A 149 -19.43 -7.21 35.90
C TYR A 149 -19.57 -6.05 36.89
N LYS A 150 -20.76 -5.85 37.47
CA LYS A 150 -20.92 -4.94 38.62
C LYS A 150 -20.25 -5.48 39.88
N GLY A 151 -20.31 -6.80 40.09
CA GLY A 151 -19.58 -7.47 41.16
C GLY A 151 -18.04 -7.40 41.01
N GLU A 152 -17.55 -7.37 39.78
CA GLU A 152 -16.13 -7.18 39.43
C GLU A 152 -15.72 -5.70 39.33
N GLU A 153 -16.63 -4.77 39.61
CA GLU A 153 -16.41 -3.32 39.48
C GLU A 153 -15.89 -2.91 38.09
N ASN A 154 -16.29 -3.64 37.03
CA ASN A 154 -15.87 -3.40 35.64
C ASN A 154 -16.88 -2.54 34.88
N GLU A 155 -16.76 -1.23 35.02
CA GLU A 155 -17.62 -0.24 34.39
C GLU A 155 -17.63 -0.32 32.86
N TYR A 156 -16.52 -0.74 32.23
CA TYR A 156 -16.40 -0.84 30.77
C TYR A 156 -17.31 -1.95 30.21
N LYS A 157 -17.29 -3.13 30.84
CA LYS A 157 -18.16 -4.25 30.44
C LYS A 157 -19.63 -3.94 30.76
N VAL A 158 -19.90 -3.29 31.87
CA VAL A 158 -21.27 -2.83 32.23
C VAL A 158 -21.80 -1.91 31.12
N GLU A 159 -21.04 -0.89 30.70
CA GLU A 159 -21.43 0.03 29.64
C GLU A 159 -21.67 -0.69 28.31
N LEU A 160 -20.82 -1.67 27.95
CA LEU A 160 -21.00 -2.47 26.73
C LEU A 160 -22.31 -3.26 26.75
N ILE A 161 -22.63 -3.90 27.90
CA ILE A 161 -23.83 -4.74 28.07
C ILE A 161 -25.09 -3.90 28.09
N GLU A 162 -25.05 -2.72 28.69
CA GLU A 162 -26.21 -1.81 28.72
C GLU A 162 -26.72 -1.44 27.33
N ASN A 163 -25.79 -1.38 26.34
CA ASN A 163 -26.10 -1.09 24.96
C ASN A 163 -26.48 -2.32 24.11
N LEU A 164 -26.51 -3.53 24.68
CA LEU A 164 -26.93 -4.76 24.00
C LEU A 164 -28.38 -5.12 24.32
N THR A 165 -29.01 -5.82 23.36
CA THR A 165 -30.37 -6.37 23.54
C THR A 165 -30.29 -7.65 24.38
N ASP A 166 -31.29 -7.86 25.25
CA ASP A 166 -31.38 -9.14 25.98
C ASP A 166 -31.67 -10.26 25.00
N GLY A 167 -30.91 -11.35 25.11
CA GLY A 167 -30.89 -12.46 24.15
C GLY A 167 -29.71 -12.46 23.17
N ASP A 168 -29.06 -11.31 22.94
CA ASP A 168 -27.87 -11.17 22.09
C ASP A 168 -26.55 -11.21 22.88
N ILE A 169 -26.62 -11.44 24.20
CA ILE A 169 -25.46 -11.43 25.07
C ILE A 169 -24.88 -12.84 25.18
N THR A 170 -23.65 -12.98 24.71
CA THR A 170 -22.91 -14.24 24.77
C THR A 170 -21.57 -14.07 25.43
N PHE A 171 -21.14 -15.10 26.13
CA PHE A 171 -19.83 -15.21 26.75
C PHE A 171 -19.03 -16.32 26.10
N CYS A 172 -17.75 -16.10 25.98
CA CYS A 172 -16.79 -17.10 25.58
C CYS A 172 -16.03 -17.62 26.79
N ASP A 173 -16.08 -18.92 26.99
CA ASP A 173 -15.41 -19.61 28.09
C ASP A 173 -14.26 -20.46 27.52
N HIS A 174 -13.09 -20.43 28.18
CA HIS A 174 -12.00 -21.39 28.00
C HIS A 174 -11.17 -21.47 29.27
N SER A 175 -10.71 -22.67 29.62
CA SER A 175 -10.06 -22.86 30.92
C SER A 175 -10.94 -22.33 32.09
N ASN A 176 -10.37 -21.48 32.92
CA ASN A 176 -11.05 -20.77 34.01
C ASN A 176 -11.37 -19.31 33.64
N PHE A 177 -11.28 -18.97 32.37
CA PHE A 177 -11.51 -17.62 31.88
C PHE A 177 -12.85 -17.51 31.16
N SER A 178 -13.58 -16.43 31.40
CA SER A 178 -14.84 -16.09 30.76
C SER A 178 -14.85 -14.63 30.38
N ASP A 179 -15.29 -14.30 29.16
CA ASP A 179 -15.37 -12.92 28.71
C ASP A 179 -16.59 -12.69 27.80
N LEU A 180 -17.12 -11.45 27.82
CA LEU A 180 -18.17 -11.00 26.90
C LEU A 180 -17.67 -11.05 25.46
N CYS A 181 -18.30 -11.84 24.60
CA CYS A 181 -17.83 -12.08 23.24
C CYS A 181 -18.97 -12.43 22.29
N ARG A 182 -18.79 -12.15 20.99
CA ARG A 182 -19.75 -12.48 19.92
C ARG A 182 -19.44 -13.76 19.16
N GLY A 183 -18.40 -14.50 19.51
CA GLY A 183 -18.00 -15.74 18.86
C GLY A 183 -16.97 -15.57 17.73
N GLY A 184 -16.75 -16.67 17.00
CA GLY A 184 -15.75 -16.73 15.94
C GLY A 184 -14.36 -17.14 16.44
N HIS A 185 -14.31 -18.21 17.24
CA HIS A 185 -13.07 -18.72 17.82
C HIS A 185 -12.52 -19.95 17.10
N VAL A 186 -11.23 -20.22 17.34
CA VAL A 186 -10.59 -21.48 16.94
C VAL A 186 -11.06 -22.63 17.83
N PRO A 187 -10.92 -23.91 17.39
CA PRO A 187 -11.39 -25.08 18.16
C PRO A 187 -10.85 -25.17 19.60
N ASN A 188 -9.61 -24.83 19.81
CA ASN A 188 -8.97 -24.84 21.14
C ASN A 188 -7.70 -23.98 21.16
N THR A 189 -7.25 -23.58 22.34
CA THR A 189 -6.05 -22.77 22.54
C THR A 189 -4.78 -23.44 22.02
N GLY A 190 -4.73 -24.79 21.97
CA GLY A 190 -3.58 -25.56 21.54
C GLY A 190 -3.19 -25.41 20.07
N ILE A 191 -4.00 -24.75 19.26
CA ILE A 191 -3.66 -24.40 17.86
C ILE A 191 -2.66 -23.23 17.83
N ILE A 192 -2.66 -22.39 18.86
CA ILE A 192 -1.77 -21.22 18.97
C ILE A 192 -0.40 -21.71 19.48
N LYS A 193 0.58 -21.75 18.59
CA LYS A 193 1.93 -22.31 18.90
C LYS A 193 3.01 -21.25 19.12
N ALA A 194 2.77 -20.03 18.68
CA ALA A 194 3.75 -18.96 18.76
C ALA A 194 3.05 -17.62 19.02
N ILE A 195 3.68 -16.78 19.83
CA ILE A 195 3.22 -15.44 20.21
C ILE A 195 4.41 -14.50 20.29
N LYS A 196 4.19 -13.25 19.90
CA LYS A 196 5.07 -12.13 20.18
C LYS A 196 4.24 -10.95 20.66
N ILE A 197 4.57 -10.40 21.82
CA ILE A 197 4.08 -9.10 22.25
C ILE A 197 4.88 -8.04 21.50
N MET A 198 4.19 -7.20 20.73
CA MET A 198 4.83 -6.27 19.80
C MET A 198 5.08 -4.92 20.42
N ASN A 199 4.11 -4.41 21.17
CA ASN A 199 4.15 -3.07 21.74
C ASN A 199 3.11 -2.92 22.84
N VAL A 200 3.32 -1.92 23.70
CA VAL A 200 2.34 -1.40 24.66
C VAL A 200 2.17 0.10 24.43
N ALA A 201 0.95 0.57 24.38
CA ALA A 201 0.63 1.98 24.17
C ALA A 201 -0.52 2.41 25.07
N GLY A 202 -0.62 3.71 25.35
CA GLY A 202 -1.82 4.31 25.93
C GLY A 202 -2.93 4.39 24.87
N ALA A 203 -4.15 4.10 25.29
CA ALA A 203 -5.36 4.31 24.48
C ALA A 203 -6.46 4.90 25.35
N TYR A 204 -7.35 5.68 24.77
CA TYR A 204 -8.52 6.17 25.51
C TYR A 204 -9.73 5.28 25.26
N TRP A 205 -10.54 5.05 26.30
CA TRP A 205 -11.78 4.30 26.15
C TRP A 205 -12.65 4.93 25.05
N ARG A 206 -13.10 4.13 24.09
CA ARG A 206 -13.84 4.54 22.88
C ARG A 206 -13.13 5.60 21.99
N GLY A 207 -11.82 5.78 22.15
CA GLY A 207 -11.06 6.75 21.37
C GLY A 207 -11.28 8.21 21.73
N ASP A 208 -12.00 8.51 22.80
CA ASP A 208 -12.25 9.87 23.29
C ASP A 208 -11.24 10.20 24.41
N GLU A 209 -10.44 11.24 24.21
CA GLU A 209 -9.43 11.71 25.17
C GLU A 209 -9.99 12.18 26.52
N LYS A 210 -11.30 12.39 26.60
CA LYS A 210 -12.02 12.72 27.85
C LYS A 210 -12.30 11.52 28.74
N ASN A 211 -12.22 10.31 28.16
CA ASN A 211 -12.44 9.06 28.87
C ASN A 211 -11.17 8.55 29.54
N ASN A 212 -11.31 7.50 30.34
CA ASN A 212 -10.20 6.87 31.04
C ASN A 212 -9.13 6.39 30.05
N GLN A 213 -7.87 6.59 30.43
CA GLN A 213 -6.74 6.06 29.70
C GLN A 213 -6.54 4.59 30.03
N LEU A 214 -6.47 3.76 29.00
CA LEU A 214 -6.23 2.31 29.07
C LEU A 214 -4.82 1.97 28.62
N THR A 215 -4.38 0.78 28.99
CA THR A 215 -3.17 0.17 28.44
C THR A 215 -3.57 -0.76 27.31
N ARG A 216 -3.10 -0.47 26.08
CA ARG A 216 -3.30 -1.31 24.90
C ARG A 216 -2.07 -2.17 24.66
N VAL A 217 -2.23 -3.50 24.72
CA VAL A 217 -1.19 -4.48 24.50
C VAL A 217 -1.37 -5.10 23.11
N TYR A 218 -0.42 -4.85 22.21
CA TYR A 218 -0.41 -5.42 20.86
C TYR A 218 0.32 -6.75 20.83
N GLY A 219 -0.28 -7.74 20.18
CA GLY A 219 0.29 -9.06 19.98
C GLY A 219 0.11 -9.59 18.57
N ILE A 220 0.99 -10.51 18.18
CA ILE A 220 0.81 -11.32 16.98
C ILE A 220 1.10 -12.77 17.30
N SER A 221 0.29 -13.67 16.76
CA SER A 221 0.38 -15.10 17.03
C SER A 221 0.26 -15.94 15.77
N PHE A 222 0.82 -17.15 15.80
CA PHE A 222 0.86 -18.05 14.66
C PHE A 222 0.63 -19.50 15.06
N PRO A 223 0.10 -20.35 14.13
CA PRO A 223 -0.05 -21.80 14.36
C PRO A 223 1.27 -22.57 14.32
N LYS A 224 2.37 -21.92 13.93
CA LYS A 224 3.72 -22.54 13.90
C LYS A 224 4.79 -21.50 14.27
N GLN A 225 5.79 -21.94 15.06
CA GLN A 225 6.92 -21.07 15.43
C GLN A 225 7.70 -20.54 14.21
N LYS A 226 7.84 -21.36 13.16
CA LYS A 226 8.53 -20.97 11.92
C LYS A 226 7.87 -19.73 11.29
N MET A 227 6.53 -19.67 11.26
CA MET A 227 5.79 -18.53 10.70
C MET A 227 6.03 -17.23 11.49
N LEU A 228 6.13 -17.33 12.82
CA LEU A 228 6.49 -16.18 13.65
C LEU A 228 7.91 -15.70 13.36
N THR A 229 8.87 -16.64 13.23
CA THR A 229 10.27 -16.29 12.92
C THR A 229 10.36 -15.58 11.57
N GLU A 230 9.76 -16.13 10.53
CA GLU A 230 9.70 -15.54 9.18
C GLU A 230 9.04 -14.14 9.20
N TYR A 231 7.96 -13.97 9.96
CA TYR A 231 7.31 -12.68 10.12
C TYR A 231 8.20 -11.64 10.81
N LEU A 232 8.91 -12.02 11.87
CA LEU A 232 9.81 -11.11 12.59
C LEU A 232 11.02 -10.74 11.74
N GLU A 233 11.58 -11.68 10.97
CA GLU A 233 12.64 -11.40 10.00
C GLU A 233 12.17 -10.42 8.92
N LEU A 234 10.93 -10.61 8.40
CA LEU A 234 10.32 -9.69 7.44
C LEU A 234 10.14 -8.29 8.03
N LEU A 235 9.71 -8.17 9.28
CA LEU A 235 9.59 -6.87 9.96
C LEU A 235 10.94 -6.16 10.15
N GLU A 236 11.97 -6.89 10.52
CA GLU A 236 13.32 -6.33 10.66
C GLU A 236 13.87 -5.88 9.30
N GLU A 237 13.62 -6.65 8.24
CA GLU A 237 13.98 -6.24 6.89
C GLU A 237 13.19 -5.00 6.43
N ALA A 238 11.89 -4.93 6.76
CA ALA A 238 11.06 -3.76 6.49
C ALA A 238 11.60 -2.49 7.17
N LYS A 239 12.05 -2.59 8.43
CA LYS A 239 12.67 -1.45 9.14
C LYS A 239 13.97 -0.99 8.48
N LYS A 240 14.77 -1.92 7.96
CA LYS A 240 16.01 -1.58 7.23
C LYS A 240 15.73 -0.85 5.92
N ARG A 241 14.63 -1.23 5.23
CA ARG A 241 14.22 -0.69 3.94
C ARG A 241 13.30 0.53 4.03
N ASP A 242 12.91 0.97 5.23
CA ASP A 242 12.03 2.13 5.41
C ASP A 242 12.56 3.34 4.62
N HIS A 243 11.74 3.85 3.70
CA HIS A 243 12.12 4.95 2.80
C HIS A 243 12.51 6.23 3.54
N ARG A 244 11.99 6.46 4.75
CA ARG A 244 12.34 7.63 5.58
C ARG A 244 13.77 7.53 6.09
N LYS A 245 14.19 6.31 6.46
CA LYS A 245 15.55 6.01 6.89
C LYS A 245 16.51 6.07 5.70
N LEU A 246 16.23 5.30 4.66
CA LEU A 246 17.06 5.25 3.44
C LEU A 246 17.13 6.62 2.75
N GLY A 247 16.02 7.35 2.66
CA GLY A 247 15.99 8.69 2.08
C GLY A 247 16.89 9.69 2.79
N LYS A 248 16.98 9.59 4.13
CA LYS A 248 17.90 10.39 4.93
C LYS A 248 19.36 9.93 4.75
N GLU A 249 19.63 8.63 4.83
CA GLU A 249 20.98 8.05 4.68
C GLU A 249 21.57 8.31 3.30
N LEU A 250 20.76 8.23 2.25
CA LEU A 250 21.16 8.48 0.86
C LEU A 250 21.01 9.94 0.42
N GLU A 251 20.62 10.83 1.33
CA GLU A 251 20.46 12.27 1.07
C GLU A 251 19.49 12.58 -0.09
N LEU A 252 18.33 11.89 -0.13
CA LEU A 252 17.36 12.05 -1.23
C LEU A 252 16.34 13.15 -0.94
N PHE A 253 15.80 13.21 0.28
CA PHE A 253 14.78 14.20 0.67
C PHE A 253 14.79 14.45 2.16
N THR A 254 14.11 15.52 2.55
CA THR A 254 13.88 15.88 3.96
C THR A 254 12.54 16.59 4.14
N PHE A 255 12.12 16.74 5.39
CA PHE A 255 10.95 17.54 5.79
C PHE A 255 11.40 18.64 6.76
N SER A 256 10.76 19.80 6.68
CA SER A 256 11.01 20.92 7.59
C SER A 256 9.70 21.43 8.18
N GLN A 257 9.67 21.62 9.50
CA GLN A 257 8.52 22.23 10.16
C GLN A 257 8.23 23.66 9.65
N LYS A 258 9.27 24.40 9.23
CA LYS A 258 9.14 25.75 8.67
C LYS A 258 8.47 25.77 7.30
N VAL A 259 8.64 24.69 6.50
CA VAL A 259 7.98 24.55 5.21
C VAL A 259 6.54 24.03 5.40
N GLY A 260 6.34 23.13 6.35
CA GLY A 260 5.05 22.55 6.68
C GLY A 260 5.04 21.02 6.61
N ALA A 261 4.13 20.42 7.37
CA ALA A 261 3.97 18.97 7.40
C ALA A 261 3.44 18.45 6.06
N GLY A 262 4.00 17.33 5.58
CA GLY A 262 3.58 16.71 4.32
C GLY A 262 4.03 17.44 3.05
N LEU A 263 5.02 18.35 3.16
CA LEU A 263 5.62 19.05 2.03
C LEU A 263 7.10 18.65 1.93
N PRO A 264 7.47 17.68 1.08
CA PRO A 264 8.83 17.18 0.99
C PRO A 264 9.77 18.18 0.30
N LEU A 265 10.99 18.28 0.82
CA LEU A 265 12.11 18.98 0.19
C LEU A 265 13.01 17.95 -0.48
N TRP A 266 13.13 18.01 -1.78
CA TRP A 266 14.04 17.17 -2.54
C TRP A 266 15.47 17.71 -2.45
N LEU A 267 16.39 16.88 -1.97
CA LEU A 267 17.82 17.18 -1.94
C LEU A 267 18.45 16.93 -3.33
N PRO A 268 19.68 17.38 -3.60
CA PRO A 268 20.26 17.27 -4.95
C PRO A 268 20.20 15.87 -5.56
N LYS A 269 20.53 14.83 -4.81
CA LYS A 269 20.46 13.42 -5.30
C LYS A 269 19.03 12.99 -5.56
N GLY A 270 18.10 13.35 -4.70
CA GLY A 270 16.68 13.06 -4.88
C GLY A 270 16.06 13.80 -6.05
N ALA A 271 16.40 15.07 -6.23
CA ALA A 271 15.98 15.86 -7.39
C ALA A 271 16.51 15.26 -8.70
N ALA A 272 17.75 14.80 -8.70
CA ALA A 272 18.35 14.11 -9.85
C ALA A 272 17.68 12.76 -10.15
N LEU A 273 17.36 11.97 -9.11
CA LEU A 273 16.60 10.72 -9.23
C LEU A 273 15.23 10.96 -9.87
N ARG A 274 14.49 11.93 -9.32
CA ARG A 274 13.19 12.35 -9.80
C ARG A 274 13.24 12.83 -11.26
N GLY A 275 14.19 13.70 -11.60
CA GLY A 275 14.38 14.19 -12.97
C GLY A 275 14.57 13.07 -13.99
N ARG A 276 15.33 12.01 -13.62
CA ARG A 276 15.53 10.84 -14.50
C ARG A 276 14.26 10.03 -14.71
N LEU A 277 13.45 9.85 -13.67
CA LEU A 277 12.14 9.21 -13.79
C LEU A 277 11.21 10.02 -14.71
N GLU A 278 11.21 11.34 -14.55
CA GLU A 278 10.45 12.24 -15.42
C GLU A 278 10.92 12.15 -16.87
N ASP A 279 12.23 12.20 -17.12
CA ASP A 279 12.81 12.11 -18.47
C ASP A 279 12.57 10.75 -19.13
N PHE A 280 12.65 9.67 -18.34
CA PHE A 280 12.31 8.33 -18.80
C PHE A 280 10.86 8.27 -19.28
N LEU A 281 9.92 8.71 -18.47
CA LEU A 281 8.52 8.63 -18.83
C LEU A 281 8.16 9.64 -19.95
N LYS A 282 8.73 10.85 -19.97
CA LYS A 282 8.56 11.80 -21.08
C LYS A 282 8.97 11.22 -22.43
N LYS A 283 10.07 10.45 -22.45
CA LYS A 283 10.53 9.77 -23.69
C LYS A 283 9.53 8.71 -24.14
N ALA A 284 9.02 7.88 -23.21
CA ALA A 284 8.02 6.87 -23.51
C ALA A 284 6.69 7.50 -23.97
N GLN A 285 6.23 8.53 -23.27
CA GLN A 285 5.03 9.29 -23.63
C GLN A 285 5.13 9.94 -25.01
N LYS A 286 6.26 10.56 -25.32
CA LYS A 286 6.49 11.15 -26.66
C LYS A 286 6.40 10.09 -27.76
N LYS A 287 6.98 8.91 -27.54
CA LYS A 287 6.92 7.78 -28.48
C LYS A 287 5.48 7.28 -28.66
N ALA A 288 4.68 7.29 -27.58
CA ALA A 288 3.26 6.95 -27.58
C ALA A 288 2.33 8.09 -28.06
N GLY A 289 2.87 9.19 -28.59
CA GLY A 289 2.10 10.28 -29.20
C GLY A 289 1.47 11.27 -28.21
N TYR A 290 1.98 11.37 -26.98
CA TYR A 290 1.53 12.38 -26.02
C TYR A 290 2.17 13.73 -26.28
N GLU A 291 1.36 14.78 -26.14
CA GLU A 291 1.77 16.18 -26.18
C GLU A 291 1.93 16.70 -24.73
N MET A 292 3.11 17.25 -24.41
CA MET A 292 3.38 17.76 -23.07
C MET A 292 2.74 19.12 -22.87
N VAL A 293 2.04 19.28 -21.75
CA VAL A 293 1.43 20.54 -21.31
C VAL A 293 1.96 20.92 -19.92
N MET A 294 1.72 22.16 -19.51
CA MET A 294 2.03 22.65 -18.17
C MET A 294 0.89 23.54 -17.70
N THR A 295 0.37 23.27 -16.51
CA THR A 295 -0.75 23.99 -15.93
C THR A 295 -0.37 24.68 -14.62
N PRO A 296 -1.00 25.82 -14.26
CA PRO A 296 -0.67 26.54 -13.04
C PRO A 296 -1.06 25.74 -11.79
N HIS A 297 -0.45 26.05 -10.64
CA HIS A 297 -0.71 25.41 -9.36
C HIS A 297 -2.03 25.87 -8.71
N ILE A 298 -2.56 26.98 -9.14
CA ILE A 298 -3.81 27.57 -8.66
C ILE A 298 -4.78 27.78 -9.82
N GLY A 299 -6.07 27.70 -9.55
CA GLY A 299 -7.13 28.03 -10.48
C GLY A 299 -8.28 28.73 -9.77
N GLN A 300 -9.13 29.45 -10.52
CA GLN A 300 -10.34 30.00 -9.93
C GLN A 300 -11.21 28.91 -9.35
N LYS A 301 -11.85 29.17 -8.22
CA LYS A 301 -12.73 28.23 -7.51
C LYS A 301 -13.79 27.63 -8.43
N GLU A 302 -14.34 28.44 -9.34
CA GLU A 302 -15.39 28.02 -10.26
C GLU A 302 -14.97 26.86 -11.18
N LEU A 303 -13.71 26.79 -11.57
CA LEU A 303 -13.15 25.65 -12.32
C LEU A 303 -13.36 24.32 -11.58
N TYR A 304 -13.18 24.34 -10.26
CA TYR A 304 -13.32 23.14 -9.41
C TYR A 304 -14.76 22.88 -8.98
N VAL A 305 -15.61 23.90 -8.97
CA VAL A 305 -17.08 23.75 -8.84
C VAL A 305 -17.63 23.08 -10.10
N THR A 306 -17.26 23.58 -11.27
CA THR A 306 -17.67 23.00 -12.57
C THR A 306 -17.29 21.52 -12.67
N SER A 307 -16.08 21.16 -12.28
CA SER A 307 -15.61 19.76 -12.30
C SER A 307 -16.18 18.89 -11.18
N GLY A 308 -16.83 19.46 -10.16
CA GLY A 308 -17.34 18.74 -8.99
C GLY A 308 -16.30 18.43 -7.91
N HIS A 309 -15.04 18.77 -8.14
CA HIS A 309 -13.97 18.49 -7.16
C HIS A 309 -14.11 19.32 -5.89
N TYR A 310 -14.60 20.57 -5.99
CA TYR A 310 -14.78 21.43 -4.84
C TYR A 310 -15.68 20.82 -3.76
N GLU A 311 -16.80 20.24 -4.17
CA GLU A 311 -17.76 19.61 -3.25
C GLU A 311 -17.25 18.26 -2.71
N LYS A 312 -16.62 17.45 -3.57
CA LYS A 312 -16.20 16.08 -3.22
C LYS A 312 -14.96 16.02 -2.36
N TYR A 313 -14.00 16.92 -2.55
CA TYR A 313 -12.79 16.96 -1.71
C TYR A 313 -12.99 17.70 -0.39
N GLY A 314 -13.97 18.60 -0.27
CA GLY A 314 -14.42 19.22 1.00
C GLY A 314 -13.28 19.48 2.00
N ALA A 315 -13.24 18.68 3.06
CA ALA A 315 -12.24 18.79 4.13
C ALA A 315 -10.80 18.47 3.70
N ASP A 316 -10.62 17.70 2.61
CA ASP A 316 -9.29 17.35 2.09
C ASP A 316 -8.74 18.40 1.10
N SER A 317 -9.42 19.52 0.94
CA SER A 317 -8.92 20.67 0.17
C SER A 317 -8.30 21.70 1.09
N PHE A 318 -7.25 22.37 0.62
CA PHE A 318 -6.83 23.63 1.23
C PHE A 318 -7.97 24.66 1.10
N GLN A 319 -8.09 25.55 2.07
CA GLN A 319 -9.08 26.62 2.00
C GLN A 319 -8.78 27.55 0.81
N THR A 320 -9.84 28.21 0.31
CA THR A 320 -9.71 29.15 -0.80
C THR A 320 -8.76 30.30 -0.47
N ILE A 321 -7.97 30.67 -1.45
CA ILE A 321 -7.08 31.82 -1.41
C ILE A 321 -7.90 33.04 -1.84
N LYS A 322 -8.09 34.00 -0.95
CA LYS A 322 -8.74 35.29 -1.23
C LYS A 322 -7.75 36.28 -1.83
N THR A 323 -8.20 37.02 -2.82
CA THR A 323 -7.43 38.11 -3.44
C THR A 323 -7.88 39.48 -2.87
N PRO A 324 -7.14 40.58 -3.16
CA PRO A 324 -7.61 41.91 -2.82
C PRO A 324 -8.91 42.32 -3.51
N LYS A 325 -9.30 41.65 -4.58
CA LYS A 325 -10.55 41.88 -5.29
C LYS A 325 -11.67 41.13 -4.58
N MET A 326 -12.77 41.82 -4.27
CA MET A 326 -13.95 41.19 -3.66
C MET A 326 -14.54 40.16 -4.65
N ASP A 327 -14.99 39.03 -4.11
CA ASP A 327 -15.64 37.93 -4.84
C ASP A 327 -14.72 37.11 -5.79
N GLU A 328 -13.40 37.27 -5.65
CA GLU A 328 -12.44 36.46 -6.40
C GLU A 328 -11.71 35.48 -5.45
N GLU A 329 -11.93 34.19 -5.69
CA GLU A 329 -11.35 33.11 -4.89
C GLU A 329 -10.59 32.12 -5.79
N PHE A 330 -9.40 31.72 -5.36
CA PHE A 330 -8.59 30.68 -6.00
C PHE A 330 -8.44 29.47 -5.08
N LEU A 331 -8.19 28.30 -5.68
CA LEU A 331 -7.78 27.10 -4.98
C LEU A 331 -6.40 26.65 -5.43
N LEU A 332 -5.64 26.05 -4.52
CA LEU A 332 -4.56 25.12 -4.89
C LEU A 332 -5.22 23.92 -5.58
N LYS A 333 -4.75 23.54 -6.77
CA LYS A 333 -5.37 22.47 -7.54
C LYS A 333 -5.27 21.12 -6.82
N PRO A 334 -6.39 20.43 -6.53
CA PRO A 334 -6.38 19.09 -5.96
C PRO A 334 -6.20 18.00 -7.03
N MET A 335 -6.43 18.36 -8.32
CA MET A 335 -6.35 17.51 -9.51
C MET A 335 -5.96 18.34 -10.74
N ASN A 336 -5.37 17.67 -11.75
CA ASN A 336 -4.96 18.34 -13.01
C ASN A 336 -6.05 18.32 -14.10
N CYS A 337 -6.99 17.37 -14.04
CA CYS A 337 -7.99 17.13 -15.08
C CYS A 337 -8.82 18.37 -15.47
N PRO A 338 -9.27 19.26 -14.55
CA PRO A 338 -10.02 20.45 -14.97
C PRO A 338 -9.22 21.38 -15.88
N HIS A 339 -7.92 21.52 -15.61
CA HIS A 339 -7.04 22.33 -16.45
C HIS A 339 -6.84 21.71 -17.85
N HIS A 340 -6.73 20.38 -17.94
CA HIS A 340 -6.61 19.70 -19.25
C HIS A 340 -7.88 19.81 -20.08
N CYS A 341 -9.06 19.86 -19.43
CA CYS A 341 -10.31 20.19 -20.13
C CYS A 341 -10.26 21.58 -20.76
N GLU A 342 -9.73 22.60 -20.04
CA GLU A 342 -9.54 23.95 -20.59
C GLU A 342 -8.50 23.97 -21.71
N VAL A 343 -7.43 23.16 -21.62
CA VAL A 343 -6.45 23.00 -22.70
C VAL A 343 -7.12 22.40 -23.95
N TYR A 344 -7.99 21.41 -23.77
CA TYR A 344 -8.76 20.85 -24.89
C TYR A 344 -9.69 21.90 -25.52
N ASN A 345 -10.35 22.70 -24.71
CA ASN A 345 -11.28 23.76 -25.20
C ASN A 345 -10.59 24.93 -25.93
N PHE A 346 -9.26 24.97 -25.94
CA PHE A 346 -8.51 26.07 -26.59
C PHE A 346 -8.85 26.23 -28.08
N LYS A 347 -9.18 25.15 -28.80
CA LYS A 347 -9.56 25.17 -30.21
C LYS A 347 -10.56 24.05 -30.52
N PRO A 348 -11.36 24.20 -31.61
CA PRO A 348 -12.24 23.13 -32.08
C PRO A 348 -11.41 21.97 -32.65
N TYR A 349 -11.90 20.74 -32.41
CA TYR A 349 -11.36 19.51 -32.97
C TYR A 349 -12.38 18.80 -33.86
N SER A 350 -11.89 18.00 -34.82
CA SER A 350 -12.69 17.05 -35.59
C SER A 350 -12.32 15.60 -35.18
N TYR A 351 -13.15 14.64 -35.58
CA TYR A 351 -12.87 13.22 -35.36
C TYR A 351 -11.50 12.75 -35.92
N LYS A 352 -10.95 13.47 -36.92
CA LYS A 352 -9.63 13.21 -37.53
C LYS A 352 -8.48 13.67 -36.65
N ASP A 353 -8.73 14.57 -35.72
CA ASP A 353 -7.73 15.12 -34.80
C ASP A 353 -7.61 14.26 -33.51
N LEU A 354 -8.60 13.39 -33.28
CA LEU A 354 -8.64 12.50 -32.13
C LEU A 354 -7.97 11.15 -32.44
N PRO A 355 -7.31 10.49 -31.45
CA PRO A 355 -7.24 10.89 -30.04
C PRO A 355 -6.28 12.05 -29.79
N LYS A 356 -6.63 12.94 -28.84
CA LYS A 356 -5.73 13.93 -28.26
C LYS A 356 -5.22 13.45 -26.91
N ARG A 357 -3.90 13.44 -26.73
CA ARG A 357 -3.24 12.90 -25.52
C ARG A 357 -2.38 13.99 -24.91
N PHE A 358 -2.85 14.61 -23.81
CA PHE A 358 -2.12 15.63 -23.07
C PHE A 358 -1.51 15.02 -21.81
N ALA A 359 -0.23 15.31 -21.54
CA ALA A 359 0.48 14.80 -20.38
C ALA A 359 1.25 15.91 -19.66
N GLU A 360 1.30 15.86 -18.34
CA GLU A 360 2.16 16.69 -17.52
C GLU A 360 2.67 15.96 -16.27
N PHE A 361 3.78 16.44 -15.72
CA PHE A 361 4.13 16.17 -14.33
C PHE A 361 3.50 17.28 -13.48
N GLY A 362 2.23 17.11 -13.15
CA GLY A 362 1.40 18.12 -12.51
C GLY A 362 1.42 17.99 -10.99
N THR A 363 1.87 19.06 -10.29
CA THR A 363 1.82 19.07 -8.83
C THR A 363 0.43 19.44 -8.35
N VAL A 364 -0.11 18.62 -7.46
CA VAL A 364 -1.43 18.78 -6.83
C VAL A 364 -1.30 18.85 -5.32
N TYR A 365 -2.32 19.40 -4.65
CA TYR A 365 -2.30 19.68 -3.22
C TYR A 365 -3.58 19.18 -2.57
N ARG A 366 -3.42 18.38 -1.49
CA ARG A 366 -4.53 17.86 -0.68
C ARG A 366 -4.23 18.07 0.79
N TYR A 367 -5.21 18.51 1.56
CA TYR A 367 -5.05 18.73 2.98
C TYR A 367 -5.28 17.42 3.75
N GLU A 368 -4.32 16.50 3.60
CA GLU A 368 -4.31 15.26 4.37
C GLU A 368 -4.18 15.58 5.87
N GLN A 369 -4.93 14.87 6.71
CA GLN A 369 -4.89 15.07 8.15
C GLN A 369 -3.50 14.71 8.72
N SER A 370 -3.08 15.42 9.77
CA SER A 370 -1.72 15.26 10.32
C SER A 370 -1.40 13.83 10.76
N GLY A 371 -2.39 13.09 11.28
CA GLY A 371 -2.23 11.70 11.71
C GLY A 371 -2.08 10.69 10.56
N GLU A 372 -2.40 11.09 9.35
CA GLU A 372 -2.32 10.25 8.15
C GLU A 372 -1.01 10.41 7.38
N LEU A 373 -0.27 11.48 7.64
CA LEU A 373 1.00 11.76 6.94
C LEU A 373 2.06 10.71 7.25
N HIS A 374 2.67 10.16 6.20
CA HIS A 374 3.67 9.11 6.35
C HIS A 374 4.78 9.21 5.31
N GLY A 375 5.91 9.84 5.66
CA GLY A 375 7.06 10.02 4.77
C GLY A 375 6.64 10.56 3.40
N LEU A 376 7.10 9.93 2.32
CA LEU A 376 6.69 10.25 0.95
C LEU A 376 5.42 9.51 0.49
N THR A 377 4.96 8.49 1.22
CA THR A 377 3.79 7.69 0.79
C THR A 377 2.47 8.42 0.96
N ARG A 378 2.40 9.37 1.92
CA ARG A 378 1.23 10.22 2.13
C ARG A 378 1.64 11.64 2.50
N VAL A 379 1.46 12.55 1.57
CA VAL A 379 1.96 13.93 1.61
C VAL A 379 0.86 14.92 1.23
N ARG A 380 1.05 16.21 1.52
CA ARG A 380 0.09 17.28 1.17
C ARG A 380 0.36 17.93 -0.17
N GLY A 381 1.57 17.85 -0.67
CA GLY A 381 1.94 18.30 -2.01
C GLY A 381 2.67 17.20 -2.75
N PHE A 382 2.17 16.76 -3.88
CA PHE A 382 2.76 15.70 -4.67
C PHE A 382 2.59 15.93 -6.17
N THR A 383 3.46 15.31 -6.95
CA THR A 383 3.45 15.44 -8.40
C THR A 383 2.93 14.14 -9.03
N GLN A 384 1.91 14.26 -9.87
CA GLN A 384 1.40 13.15 -10.66
C GLN A 384 2.00 13.19 -12.06
N ASP A 385 2.32 12.02 -12.59
CA ASP A 385 2.62 11.79 -14.00
C ASP A 385 1.32 11.68 -14.81
N ASP A 386 0.54 12.71 -14.72
CA ASP A 386 -0.85 12.76 -15.12
C ASP A 386 -1.01 12.97 -16.62
N ALA A 387 -1.93 12.25 -17.24
CA ALA A 387 -2.32 12.51 -18.61
C ALA A 387 -3.79 12.20 -18.85
N HIS A 388 -4.32 12.92 -19.83
CA HIS A 388 -5.70 12.82 -20.23
C HIS A 388 -5.79 12.62 -21.74
N ILE A 389 -6.51 11.58 -22.13
CA ILE A 389 -6.75 11.23 -23.54
C ILE A 389 -8.20 11.58 -23.84
N PHE A 390 -8.40 12.34 -24.88
CA PHE A 390 -9.71 12.67 -25.42
C PHE A 390 -9.88 11.90 -26.72
N CYS A 391 -10.81 10.96 -26.76
CA CYS A 391 -10.99 10.06 -27.90
C CYS A 391 -12.47 9.93 -28.28
N THR A 392 -12.75 9.37 -29.47
CA THR A 392 -14.12 8.99 -29.81
C THR A 392 -14.50 7.71 -29.05
N PRO A 393 -15.81 7.41 -28.87
CA PRO A 393 -16.24 6.15 -28.26
C PRO A 393 -15.66 4.90 -28.94
N GLU A 394 -15.48 4.93 -30.25
CA GLU A 394 -14.95 3.81 -31.04
C GLU A 394 -13.43 3.60 -30.80
N GLN A 395 -12.71 4.65 -30.41
CA GLN A 395 -11.28 4.59 -30.10
C GLN A 395 -10.98 4.11 -28.66
N LEU A 396 -11.99 4.13 -27.78
CA LEU A 396 -11.81 3.88 -26.34
C LEU A 396 -11.06 2.57 -26.03
N ASP A 397 -11.48 1.46 -26.64
CA ASP A 397 -10.89 0.14 -26.37
C ASP A 397 -9.40 0.10 -26.74
N GLN A 398 -9.04 0.62 -27.91
CA GLN A 398 -7.66 0.66 -28.38
C GLN A 398 -6.80 1.58 -27.50
N GLU A 399 -7.29 2.79 -27.21
CA GLU A 399 -6.58 3.75 -26.35
C GLU A 399 -6.34 3.18 -24.94
N PHE A 400 -7.34 2.50 -24.37
CA PHE A 400 -7.21 1.90 -23.05
C PHE A 400 -6.13 0.80 -23.04
N LYS A 401 -6.08 -0.05 -24.07
CA LYS A 401 -5.06 -1.09 -24.23
C LYS A 401 -3.65 -0.53 -24.41
N GLU A 402 -3.51 0.57 -25.15
CA GLU A 402 -2.21 1.26 -25.31
C GLU A 402 -1.72 1.87 -23.98
N VAL A 403 -2.64 2.36 -23.15
CA VAL A 403 -2.29 2.84 -21.81
C VAL A 403 -1.83 1.69 -20.91
N ILE A 404 -2.48 0.52 -20.96
CA ILE A 404 -2.01 -0.68 -20.24
C ILE A 404 -0.57 -1.01 -20.65
N ASP A 405 -0.27 -1.03 -21.94
CA ASP A 405 1.09 -1.32 -22.44
C ASP A 405 2.12 -0.32 -21.89
N LEU A 406 1.79 0.96 -21.83
CA LEU A 406 2.65 1.98 -21.26
C LEU A 406 2.91 1.73 -19.75
N VAL A 407 1.88 1.37 -18.98
CA VAL A 407 2.03 1.07 -17.54
C VAL A 407 2.91 -0.16 -17.34
N LEU A 408 2.68 -1.23 -18.11
CA LEU A 408 3.48 -2.45 -18.05
C LEU A 408 4.94 -2.20 -18.42
N TYR A 409 5.20 -1.38 -19.44
CA TYR A 409 6.54 -0.95 -19.81
C TYR A 409 7.25 -0.24 -18.67
N VAL A 410 6.56 0.69 -18.00
CA VAL A 410 7.11 1.43 -16.86
C VAL A 410 7.48 0.47 -15.72
N PHE A 411 6.58 -0.42 -15.33
CA PHE A 411 6.84 -1.35 -14.23
C PHE A 411 8.00 -2.30 -14.53
N LYS A 412 8.02 -2.89 -15.71
CA LYS A 412 9.10 -3.79 -16.13
C LYS A 412 10.47 -3.10 -16.16
N SER A 413 10.53 -1.84 -16.62
CA SER A 413 11.78 -1.06 -16.66
C SER A 413 12.33 -0.70 -15.28
N LEU A 414 11.52 -0.83 -14.23
CA LEU A 414 11.86 -0.51 -12.84
C LEU A 414 11.92 -1.74 -11.93
N GLY A 415 11.70 -2.94 -12.50
CA GLY A 415 11.82 -4.21 -11.78
C GLY A 415 10.58 -4.60 -10.97
N PHE A 416 9.42 -4.00 -11.24
CA PHE A 416 8.14 -4.41 -10.64
C PHE A 416 7.50 -5.50 -11.51
N GLU A 417 7.70 -6.76 -11.13
CA GLU A 417 7.20 -7.92 -11.87
C GLU A 417 5.97 -8.57 -11.21
N ASP A 418 5.81 -8.43 -9.88
CA ASP A 418 4.70 -8.99 -9.11
C ASP A 418 3.64 -7.90 -8.84
N PHE A 419 2.56 -7.95 -9.59
CA PHE A 419 1.41 -7.07 -9.40
C PHE A 419 0.11 -7.81 -9.74
N THR A 420 -0.99 -7.34 -9.17
CA THR A 420 -2.36 -7.75 -9.49
C THR A 420 -3.11 -6.53 -10.02
N ALA A 421 -3.84 -6.69 -11.10
CA ALA A 421 -4.72 -5.63 -11.59
C ALA A 421 -6.05 -5.68 -10.82
N GLN A 422 -6.56 -4.54 -10.40
CA GLN A 422 -7.84 -4.40 -9.72
C GLN A 422 -8.78 -3.56 -10.58
N VAL A 423 -9.84 -4.18 -11.10
CA VAL A 423 -10.93 -3.49 -11.78
C VAL A 423 -11.93 -3.04 -10.74
N SER A 424 -11.99 -1.74 -10.49
CA SER A 424 -12.90 -1.14 -9.52
C SER A 424 -14.16 -0.66 -10.23
N VAL A 425 -15.29 -1.27 -9.88
CA VAL A 425 -16.60 -0.98 -10.44
C VAL A 425 -17.50 -0.30 -9.40
N ARG A 426 -18.62 0.28 -9.84
CA ARG A 426 -19.60 0.90 -8.94
C ARG A 426 -20.24 -0.11 -7.99
N ASP A 427 -20.71 0.38 -6.84
CA ASP A 427 -21.60 -0.36 -5.94
C ASP A 427 -23.02 -0.32 -6.50
N SER A 428 -23.52 -1.46 -6.93
CA SER A 428 -24.89 -1.60 -7.48
C SER A 428 -26.00 -1.25 -6.47
N LYS A 429 -25.68 -1.27 -5.17
CA LYS A 429 -26.62 -0.98 -4.07
C LYS A 429 -26.60 0.48 -3.60
N ASN A 430 -25.63 1.28 -4.06
CA ASN A 430 -25.44 2.66 -3.62
C ASN A 430 -25.18 3.59 -4.81
N SER A 431 -26.17 3.70 -5.70
CA SER A 431 -26.08 4.49 -6.93
C SER A 431 -25.83 5.98 -6.71
N ASP A 432 -26.28 6.54 -5.58
CA ASP A 432 -26.17 7.98 -5.28
C ASP A 432 -24.73 8.47 -5.09
N LYS A 433 -23.81 7.54 -4.89
CA LYS A 433 -22.36 7.82 -4.80
C LYS A 433 -21.77 8.25 -6.15
N TYR A 434 -22.39 7.85 -7.26
CA TYR A 434 -21.82 7.95 -8.61
C TYR A 434 -22.57 8.96 -9.48
N ILE A 435 -21.84 9.60 -10.40
CA ILE A 435 -22.38 10.57 -11.35
C ILE A 435 -22.53 9.88 -12.72
N GLY A 436 -23.58 10.23 -13.48
CA GLY A 436 -23.87 9.71 -14.82
C GLY A 436 -24.97 8.65 -14.84
N ASP A 437 -25.36 8.21 -16.02
CA ASP A 437 -26.41 7.21 -16.21
C ASP A 437 -25.87 5.78 -16.15
N VAL A 438 -26.77 4.84 -15.84
CA VAL A 438 -26.44 3.41 -15.65
C VAL A 438 -25.86 2.78 -16.92
N ALA A 439 -26.37 3.12 -18.10
CA ALA A 439 -25.96 2.51 -19.36
C ALA A 439 -24.53 2.91 -19.72
N THR A 440 -24.16 4.16 -19.51
CA THR A 440 -22.80 4.68 -19.70
C THR A 440 -21.80 3.97 -18.78
N TRP A 441 -22.18 3.74 -17.50
CA TRP A 441 -21.36 2.99 -16.56
C TRP A 441 -21.13 1.54 -16.99
N GLU A 442 -22.19 0.85 -17.46
CA GLU A 442 -22.07 -0.54 -17.94
C GLU A 442 -21.13 -0.65 -19.15
N ILE A 443 -21.18 0.31 -20.07
CA ILE A 443 -20.27 0.36 -21.21
C ILE A 443 -18.82 0.52 -20.73
N ALA A 444 -18.57 1.46 -19.82
CA ALA A 444 -17.24 1.74 -19.30
C ALA A 444 -16.66 0.57 -18.48
N GLU A 445 -17.45 -0.02 -17.60
CA GLU A 445 -17.05 -1.19 -16.77
C GLU A 445 -16.70 -2.38 -17.66
N ASN A 446 -17.54 -2.70 -18.66
CA ASN A 446 -17.28 -3.78 -19.60
C ASN A 446 -16.04 -3.52 -20.47
N ALA A 447 -15.80 -2.29 -20.90
CA ALA A 447 -14.63 -1.92 -21.69
C ALA A 447 -13.33 -2.20 -20.90
N ILE A 448 -13.27 -1.80 -19.62
CA ILE A 448 -12.10 -2.05 -18.75
C ILE A 448 -11.89 -3.54 -18.52
N ILE A 449 -12.94 -4.30 -18.19
CA ILE A 449 -12.87 -5.74 -17.95
C ILE A 449 -12.37 -6.47 -19.21
N ASN A 450 -12.89 -6.10 -20.39
CA ASN A 450 -12.49 -6.73 -21.65
C ASN A 450 -11.03 -6.38 -21.99
N ALA A 451 -10.60 -5.12 -21.82
CA ALA A 451 -9.23 -4.73 -22.05
C ALA A 451 -8.25 -5.48 -21.13
N ALA A 452 -8.59 -5.65 -19.84
CA ALA A 452 -7.79 -6.42 -18.90
C ALA A 452 -7.65 -7.90 -19.32
N LYS A 453 -8.76 -8.53 -19.79
CA LYS A 453 -8.76 -9.90 -20.32
C LYS A 453 -7.91 -10.02 -21.59
N ASP A 454 -8.09 -9.11 -22.54
CA ASP A 454 -7.38 -9.15 -23.82
C ASP A 454 -5.87 -8.96 -23.66
N LYS A 455 -5.45 -8.20 -22.63
CA LYS A 455 -4.05 -8.05 -22.25
C LYS A 455 -3.51 -9.18 -21.36
N GLY A 456 -4.35 -10.17 -21.01
CA GLY A 456 -3.93 -11.32 -20.22
C GLY A 456 -3.51 -10.95 -18.80
N LEU A 457 -4.06 -9.87 -18.23
CA LEU A 457 -3.75 -9.47 -16.86
C LEU A 457 -4.38 -10.45 -15.85
N ASP A 458 -3.63 -10.75 -14.79
CA ASP A 458 -4.21 -11.34 -13.58
C ASP A 458 -4.96 -10.22 -12.84
N PHE A 459 -6.30 -10.31 -12.78
CA PHE A 459 -7.11 -9.25 -12.22
C PHE A 459 -8.25 -9.75 -11.33
N VAL A 460 -8.63 -8.89 -10.39
CA VAL A 460 -9.82 -9.03 -9.55
C VAL A 460 -10.80 -7.91 -9.84
N VAL A 461 -12.08 -8.15 -9.62
CA VAL A 461 -13.14 -7.13 -9.73
C VAL A 461 -13.61 -6.77 -8.32
N GLU A 462 -13.50 -5.49 -7.96
CA GLU A 462 -13.90 -4.96 -6.65
C GLU A 462 -15.08 -3.99 -6.82
N GLU A 463 -16.21 -4.37 -6.21
CA GLU A 463 -17.43 -3.56 -6.24
C GLU A 463 -17.35 -2.44 -5.17
N GLY A 464 -17.75 -1.24 -5.54
CA GLY A 464 -17.78 -0.09 -4.61
C GLY A 464 -16.52 0.78 -4.59
N GLU A 465 -15.43 0.35 -5.22
CA GLU A 465 -14.13 1.02 -5.21
C GLU A 465 -13.92 1.96 -6.42
N ALA A 466 -14.90 2.07 -7.32
CA ALA A 466 -14.83 3.01 -8.44
C ALA A 466 -14.79 4.48 -7.96
N ALA A 467 -14.16 5.35 -8.77
CA ALA A 467 -14.27 6.79 -8.59
C ALA A 467 -15.72 7.24 -8.80
N PHE A 468 -16.11 8.38 -8.22
CA PHE A 468 -17.49 8.88 -8.35
C PHE A 468 -17.89 9.22 -9.80
N TYR A 469 -16.92 9.41 -10.68
CA TYR A 469 -17.11 9.82 -12.08
C TYR A 469 -16.83 8.71 -13.10
N GLY A 470 -16.29 7.55 -12.69
CA GLY A 470 -16.04 6.45 -13.62
C GLY A 470 -15.30 5.26 -12.99
N PRO A 471 -15.38 4.10 -13.65
CA PRO A 471 -14.67 2.90 -13.25
C PRO A 471 -13.17 3.05 -13.51
N LYS A 472 -12.36 2.25 -12.81
CA LYS A 472 -10.90 2.32 -12.90
C LYS A 472 -10.23 0.96 -12.90
N LEU A 473 -9.04 0.91 -13.50
CA LEU A 473 -8.09 -0.19 -13.40
C LEU A 473 -6.89 0.28 -12.59
N ASP A 474 -6.71 -0.28 -11.41
CA ASP A 474 -5.59 -0.02 -10.54
C ASP A 474 -4.57 -1.15 -10.62
N PHE A 475 -3.28 -0.81 -10.55
CA PHE A 475 -2.20 -1.77 -10.49
C PHE A 475 -1.68 -1.85 -9.06
N MET A 476 -1.97 -2.98 -8.41
CA MET A 476 -1.56 -3.29 -7.04
C MET A 476 -0.22 -4.01 -7.08
N VAL A 477 0.86 -3.24 -6.96
CA VAL A 477 2.23 -3.74 -7.04
C VAL A 477 2.69 -4.26 -5.68
N LYS A 478 3.31 -5.45 -5.65
CA LYS A 478 3.94 -5.97 -4.45
C LYS A 478 5.40 -5.55 -4.39
N ASP A 479 5.79 -4.98 -3.26
CA ASP A 479 7.20 -4.68 -3.01
C ASP A 479 7.98 -5.95 -2.61
N ALA A 480 9.30 -5.81 -2.45
CA ALA A 480 10.19 -6.93 -2.05
C ALA A 480 9.84 -7.54 -0.68
N LEU A 481 8.96 -6.92 0.09
CA LEU A 481 8.46 -7.41 1.38
C LEU A 481 7.06 -8.02 1.28
N GLY A 482 6.50 -8.11 0.06
CA GLY A 482 5.15 -8.62 -0.21
C GLY A 482 4.02 -7.67 0.18
N ARG A 483 4.29 -6.40 0.49
CA ARG A 483 3.25 -5.39 0.75
C ARG A 483 2.67 -4.90 -0.56
N SER A 484 1.36 -4.78 -0.63
CA SER A 484 0.64 -4.30 -1.81
C SER A 484 0.53 -2.78 -1.81
N TRP A 485 0.85 -2.15 -2.94
CA TRP A 485 0.79 -0.71 -3.15
C TRP A 485 0.04 -0.38 -4.43
N GLN A 486 -0.98 0.45 -4.32
CA GLN A 486 -1.61 1.03 -5.50
C GLN A 486 -0.67 2.09 -6.09
N LEU A 487 -0.13 1.80 -7.28
CA LEU A 487 0.72 2.71 -8.04
C LEU A 487 -0.01 3.22 -9.27
N GLY A 488 0.04 2.52 -10.41
CA GLY A 488 -0.61 2.95 -11.65
C GLY A 488 -2.12 2.89 -11.59
N THR A 489 -2.77 3.86 -12.22
CA THR A 489 -4.24 3.93 -12.35
C THR A 489 -4.62 4.38 -13.75
N ILE A 490 -5.66 3.76 -14.32
CA ILE A 490 -6.32 4.13 -15.58
C ILE A 490 -7.82 4.24 -15.30
N GLN A 491 -8.46 5.35 -15.72
CA GLN A 491 -9.89 5.61 -15.46
C GLN A 491 -10.58 6.07 -16.72
N VAL A 492 -11.81 5.63 -16.94
CA VAL A 492 -12.68 6.13 -18.02
C VAL A 492 -13.65 7.15 -17.43
N ASP A 493 -13.80 8.28 -18.09
CA ASP A 493 -14.63 9.39 -17.63
C ASP A 493 -15.49 9.95 -18.79
N TYR A 494 -16.79 9.89 -18.60
CA TYR A 494 -17.78 10.52 -19.47
C TYR A 494 -18.32 11.83 -18.87
N ASN A 495 -18.06 12.10 -17.60
CA ASN A 495 -18.67 13.21 -16.84
C ASN A 495 -17.95 14.53 -17.04
N LEU A 496 -16.62 14.56 -16.96
CA LEU A 496 -15.87 15.81 -17.18
C LEU A 496 -16.07 16.36 -18.60
N PRO A 497 -16.04 15.55 -19.68
CA PRO A 497 -16.40 16.05 -21.00
C PRO A 497 -17.77 16.72 -21.08
N GLU A 498 -18.77 16.20 -20.37
CA GLU A 498 -20.09 16.81 -20.29
C GLU A 498 -20.08 18.11 -19.49
N ARG A 499 -19.50 18.13 -18.29
CA ARG A 499 -19.44 19.29 -17.40
C ARG A 499 -18.71 20.49 -17.98
N PHE A 500 -17.66 20.23 -18.79
CA PHE A 500 -16.88 21.25 -19.47
C PHE A 500 -17.36 21.54 -20.90
N ASP A 501 -18.48 20.95 -21.31
CA ASP A 501 -19.05 21.06 -22.65
C ASP A 501 -18.04 20.81 -23.78
N LEU A 502 -17.16 19.80 -23.59
CA LEU A 502 -16.15 19.43 -24.56
C LEU A 502 -16.81 18.82 -25.80
N THR A 503 -16.41 19.23 -27.00
CA THR A 503 -16.97 18.70 -28.22
C THR A 503 -15.92 18.46 -29.31
N TYR A 504 -16.24 17.57 -30.24
CA TYR A 504 -15.53 17.42 -31.51
C TYR A 504 -16.54 17.29 -32.65
N LYS A 505 -16.12 17.66 -33.85
CA LYS A 505 -16.94 17.54 -35.05
C LYS A 505 -16.82 16.15 -35.66
N GLY A 506 -17.92 15.40 -35.71
CA GLY A 506 -17.96 14.06 -36.28
C GLY A 506 -17.90 14.03 -37.81
N ALA A 507 -17.82 12.83 -38.39
CA ALA A 507 -17.89 12.61 -39.84
C ALA A 507 -19.24 13.01 -40.45
N ASP A 508 -20.27 13.00 -39.65
CA ASP A 508 -21.65 13.44 -39.97
C ASP A 508 -21.85 14.96 -39.93
N ASN A 509 -20.77 15.72 -39.69
CA ASN A 509 -20.81 17.17 -39.51
C ASN A 509 -21.53 17.66 -38.24
N GLN A 510 -21.91 16.76 -37.30
CA GLN A 510 -22.52 17.14 -36.03
C GLN A 510 -21.45 17.24 -34.94
N LEU A 511 -21.79 17.94 -33.84
CA LEU A 511 -20.96 17.99 -32.65
C LEU A 511 -21.22 16.75 -31.77
N HIS A 512 -20.16 16.07 -31.37
CA HIS A 512 -20.19 14.92 -30.52
C HIS A 512 -19.33 15.17 -29.27
N ARG A 513 -19.61 14.43 -28.19
CA ARG A 513 -18.89 14.49 -26.95
C ARG A 513 -17.75 13.45 -26.94
N PRO A 514 -16.50 13.84 -26.66
CA PRO A 514 -15.42 12.88 -26.52
C PRO A 514 -15.57 12.05 -25.23
N VAL A 515 -14.95 10.87 -25.21
CA VAL A 515 -14.68 10.12 -23.99
C VAL A 515 -13.31 10.54 -23.48
N MET A 516 -13.16 10.62 -22.16
CA MET A 516 -11.89 10.98 -21.52
C MET A 516 -11.30 9.77 -20.77
N ILE A 517 -10.01 9.54 -20.94
CA ILE A 517 -9.26 8.55 -20.17
C ILE A 517 -8.22 9.29 -19.32
N HIS A 518 -8.25 9.07 -18.03
CA HIS A 518 -7.22 9.52 -17.09
C HIS A 518 -6.21 8.41 -16.90
N ARG A 519 -4.92 8.72 -16.83
CA ARG A 519 -3.91 7.74 -16.51
C ARG A 519 -2.70 8.35 -15.80
N ALA A 520 -2.16 7.59 -14.86
CA ALA A 520 -0.92 7.93 -14.16
C ALA A 520 -0.16 6.62 -13.84
N PRO A 521 0.85 6.22 -14.66
CA PRO A 521 1.65 5.01 -14.42
C PRO A 521 2.39 4.98 -13.08
N PHE A 522 2.98 6.09 -12.66
CA PHE A 522 3.58 6.20 -11.32
C PHE A 522 2.54 6.52 -10.24
N GLY A 523 1.46 7.21 -10.62
CA GLY A 523 0.49 7.80 -9.71
C GLY A 523 1.06 9.07 -9.05
N SER A 524 1.57 8.98 -7.84
CA SER A 524 2.32 10.06 -7.18
C SER A 524 3.82 9.75 -7.25
N MET A 525 4.61 10.68 -7.77
CA MET A 525 6.09 10.55 -7.83
C MET A 525 6.69 10.32 -6.44
N GLU A 526 6.16 10.98 -5.43
CA GLU A 526 6.59 10.85 -4.04
C GLU A 526 6.35 9.44 -3.53
N ARG A 527 5.13 8.92 -3.66
CA ARG A 527 4.78 7.55 -3.26
C ARG A 527 5.55 6.53 -4.09
N PHE A 528 5.65 6.73 -5.39
CA PHE A 528 6.37 5.83 -6.27
C PHE A 528 7.85 5.71 -5.89
N ILE A 529 8.53 6.84 -5.63
CA ILE A 529 9.93 6.84 -5.19
C ILE A 529 10.07 6.19 -3.80
N ALA A 530 9.13 6.40 -2.89
CA ALA A 530 9.13 5.70 -1.60
C ALA A 530 9.07 4.18 -1.77
N VAL A 531 8.11 3.69 -2.57
CA VAL A 531 7.94 2.27 -2.84
C VAL A 531 9.14 1.68 -3.58
N LEU A 532 9.67 2.39 -4.58
CA LEU A 532 10.86 1.99 -5.31
C LEU A 532 12.10 1.90 -4.39
N LEU A 533 12.26 2.88 -3.49
CA LEU A 533 13.35 2.91 -2.50
C LEU A 533 13.27 1.72 -1.54
N GLU A 534 12.09 1.39 -1.04
CA GLU A 534 11.86 0.24 -0.17
C GLU A 534 12.00 -1.08 -0.93
N HIS A 535 11.50 -1.16 -2.17
CA HIS A 535 11.61 -2.35 -3.03
C HIS A 535 13.08 -2.69 -3.32
N THR A 536 13.87 -1.71 -3.74
CA THR A 536 15.28 -1.89 -4.09
C THR A 536 16.22 -1.89 -2.88
N GLY A 537 15.75 -1.47 -1.69
CA GLY A 537 16.61 -1.23 -0.52
C GLY A 537 17.66 -0.16 -0.78
N GLY A 538 17.38 0.80 -1.66
CA GLY A 538 18.28 1.87 -2.10
C GLY A 538 19.26 1.47 -3.22
N ASN A 539 19.25 0.22 -3.69
CA ASN A 539 20.05 -0.22 -4.83
C ASN A 539 19.25 -0.03 -6.12
N PHE A 540 19.17 1.20 -6.60
CA PHE A 540 18.43 1.52 -7.81
C PHE A 540 19.01 0.86 -9.06
N PRO A 541 18.19 0.64 -10.10
CA PRO A 541 18.70 0.30 -11.43
C PRO A 541 19.79 1.30 -11.86
N LEU A 542 20.85 0.81 -12.50
CA LEU A 542 22.05 1.61 -12.80
C LEU A 542 21.74 2.91 -13.56
N TRP A 543 20.79 2.87 -14.50
CA TRP A 543 20.38 4.05 -15.28
C TRP A 543 19.75 5.15 -14.40
N LEU A 544 19.13 4.76 -13.30
CA LEU A 544 18.39 5.65 -12.39
C LEU A 544 19.26 6.17 -11.25
N THR A 545 20.28 5.42 -10.83
CA THR A 545 21.14 5.76 -9.68
C THR A 545 21.72 7.18 -9.81
N PRO A 546 21.64 8.02 -8.76
CA PRO A 546 22.21 9.38 -8.78
C PRO A 546 23.71 9.41 -9.12
N ASP A 547 24.51 8.64 -8.41
CA ASP A 547 25.95 8.49 -8.59
C ASP A 547 26.23 7.05 -9.03
N GLN A 548 26.65 6.85 -10.30
CA GLN A 548 26.89 5.50 -10.84
C GLN A 548 28.28 4.99 -10.47
N VAL A 549 29.23 5.90 -10.37
CA VAL A 549 30.65 5.59 -10.15
C VAL A 549 31.24 6.55 -9.10
N ILE A 550 32.09 6.02 -8.24
CA ILE A 550 32.96 6.83 -7.38
C ILE A 550 34.42 6.48 -7.60
N LEU A 551 35.25 7.48 -7.84
CA LEU A 551 36.71 7.34 -7.92
C LEU A 551 37.33 7.51 -6.54
N LEU A 552 38.17 6.56 -6.16
CA LEU A 552 38.82 6.45 -4.85
C LEU A 552 40.35 6.50 -5.03
N PRO A 553 40.96 7.69 -5.20
CA PRO A 553 42.41 7.79 -5.24
C PRO A 553 43.01 7.32 -3.90
N ILE A 554 44.03 6.45 -3.97
CA ILE A 554 44.71 5.90 -2.78
C ILE A 554 45.55 6.94 -2.04
N SER A 555 45.94 8.01 -2.73
CA SER A 555 46.59 9.21 -2.17
C SER A 555 46.35 10.44 -3.06
N GLU A 556 46.57 11.62 -2.51
CA GLU A 556 46.47 12.90 -3.24
C GLU A 556 47.35 12.96 -4.52
N LYS A 557 48.42 12.17 -4.56
CA LYS A 557 49.31 12.06 -5.73
C LYS A 557 48.56 11.66 -7.01
N TYR A 558 47.51 10.86 -6.89
CA TYR A 558 46.75 10.30 -8.02
C TYR A 558 45.46 11.08 -8.33
N GLN A 559 45.25 12.22 -7.68
CA GLN A 559 44.08 13.07 -7.87
C GLN A 559 43.93 13.53 -9.32
N LYS A 560 45.05 14.01 -9.92
CA LYS A 560 45.02 14.46 -11.34
C LYS A 560 44.62 13.39 -12.32
N TYR A 561 45.07 12.16 -12.09
CA TYR A 561 44.63 11.03 -12.94
C TYR A 561 43.16 10.71 -12.70
N SER A 562 42.68 10.73 -11.45
CA SER A 562 41.28 10.56 -11.13
C SER A 562 40.38 11.62 -11.79
N GLU A 563 40.81 12.88 -11.82
CA GLU A 563 40.10 13.96 -12.52
C GLU A 563 40.02 13.73 -14.03
N LYS A 564 41.10 13.23 -14.65
CA LYS A 564 41.10 12.83 -16.06
C LYS A 564 40.12 11.67 -16.35
N VAL A 565 40.09 10.67 -15.45
CA VAL A 565 39.13 9.55 -15.57
C VAL A 565 37.72 10.07 -15.39
N LEU A 566 37.46 10.96 -14.40
CA LEU A 566 36.17 11.60 -14.18
C LEU A 566 35.66 12.30 -15.44
N GLU A 567 36.50 13.17 -16.05
CA GLU A 567 36.16 13.89 -17.28
C GLU A 567 35.80 12.92 -18.42
N SER A 568 36.53 11.82 -18.56
CA SER A 568 36.23 10.80 -19.58
C SER A 568 34.88 10.09 -19.35
N LEU A 569 34.53 9.81 -18.07
CA LEU A 569 33.25 9.24 -17.70
C LEU A 569 32.10 10.23 -17.94
N GLU A 570 32.25 11.48 -17.55
CA GLU A 570 31.25 12.55 -17.75
C GLU A 570 31.00 12.81 -19.24
N ASN A 571 32.07 12.87 -20.06
CA ASN A 571 31.95 12.97 -21.52
C ASN A 571 31.22 11.77 -22.16
N SER A 572 31.15 10.63 -21.44
CA SER A 572 30.39 9.44 -21.83
C SER A 572 29.01 9.37 -21.23
N GLU A 573 28.53 10.46 -20.58
CA GLU A 573 27.25 10.57 -19.87
C GLU A 573 27.13 9.62 -18.66
N ILE A 574 28.26 9.23 -18.05
CA ILE A 574 28.30 8.42 -16.83
C ILE A 574 28.48 9.36 -15.65
N ARG A 575 27.59 9.26 -14.68
CA ARG A 575 27.58 10.09 -13.47
C ARG A 575 28.60 9.55 -12.47
N ALA A 576 29.67 10.29 -12.31
CA ALA A 576 30.76 9.91 -11.45
C ALA A 576 31.16 11.05 -10.50
N LEU A 577 31.78 10.69 -9.39
CA LEU A 577 32.34 11.62 -8.43
C LEU A 577 33.69 11.13 -7.92
N VAL A 578 34.51 12.04 -7.36
CA VAL A 578 35.82 11.71 -6.79
C VAL A 578 35.78 11.92 -5.28
N ASP A 579 36.21 10.92 -4.52
CA ASP A 579 36.40 11.05 -3.07
C ASP A 579 37.83 11.58 -2.77
N ASN A 580 37.94 12.90 -2.69
CA ASN A 580 39.20 13.59 -2.41
C ASN A 580 39.55 13.66 -0.91
N ARG A 581 38.79 13.04 -0.02
CA ARG A 581 39.08 13.04 1.41
C ARG A 581 40.41 12.34 1.70
N ASN A 582 41.16 12.88 2.65
CA ASN A 582 42.39 12.23 3.14
C ASN A 582 42.04 11.10 4.12
N GLU A 583 41.54 9.98 3.60
CA GLU A 583 41.10 8.82 4.34
C GLU A 583 41.68 7.53 3.76
N LYS A 584 41.77 6.48 4.60
CA LYS A 584 42.23 5.17 4.11
C LYS A 584 41.27 4.61 3.05
N THR A 585 41.81 4.01 1.99
CA THR A 585 41.04 3.40 0.90
C THR A 585 39.94 2.47 1.38
N GLY A 586 40.19 1.64 2.40
CA GLY A 586 39.19 0.73 2.96
C GLY A 586 38.00 1.47 3.59
N ARG A 587 38.21 2.69 4.17
CA ARG A 587 37.12 3.51 4.69
C ARG A 587 36.30 4.13 3.54
N LYS A 588 36.98 4.63 2.52
CA LYS A 588 36.32 5.17 1.31
C LYS A 588 35.45 4.11 0.62
N ILE A 589 35.95 2.88 0.48
CA ILE A 589 35.19 1.74 -0.05
C ILE A 589 33.95 1.47 0.80
N ARG A 590 34.11 1.38 2.14
CA ARG A 590 32.98 1.15 3.05
C ARG A 590 31.92 2.26 2.93
N ASP A 591 32.35 3.50 2.89
CA ASP A 591 31.44 4.63 2.76
C ASP A 591 30.68 4.59 1.41
N ALA A 592 31.34 4.22 0.33
CA ALA A 592 30.72 4.02 -0.99
C ALA A 592 29.70 2.87 -1.00
N GLU A 593 30.03 1.74 -0.34
CA GLU A 593 29.10 0.60 -0.15
C GLU A 593 27.85 1.03 0.66
N VAL A 594 28.02 1.79 1.75
CA VAL A 594 26.90 2.30 2.56
C VAL A 594 26.03 3.25 1.74
N ASN A 595 26.62 4.11 0.90
CA ASN A 595 25.92 5.01 -0.01
C ASN A 595 25.35 4.33 -1.25
N LYS A 596 25.44 3.01 -1.38
CA LYS A 596 24.85 2.21 -2.48
C LYS A 596 25.36 2.65 -3.86
N ILE A 597 26.62 3.10 -3.95
CA ILE A 597 27.22 3.47 -5.24
C ILE A 597 27.60 2.21 -6.01
N PRO A 598 27.05 1.99 -7.22
CA PRO A 598 27.20 0.74 -7.96
C PRO A 598 28.65 0.35 -8.27
N PHE A 599 29.47 1.31 -8.68
CA PHE A 599 30.86 1.05 -9.05
C PHE A 599 31.83 1.97 -8.29
N MET A 600 32.91 1.37 -7.82
CA MET A 600 34.03 2.06 -7.17
C MET A 600 35.28 1.84 -8.01
N ILE A 601 35.92 2.90 -8.45
CA ILE A 601 37.17 2.87 -9.16
C ILE A 601 38.31 3.21 -8.19
N ILE A 602 39.22 2.28 -8.01
CA ILE A 602 40.44 2.53 -7.21
C ILE A 602 41.55 2.95 -8.17
N VAL A 603 42.20 4.06 -7.82
CA VAL A 603 43.28 4.67 -8.61
C VAL A 603 44.55 4.75 -7.79
N GLY A 604 45.60 4.13 -8.28
CA GLY A 604 46.94 4.14 -7.72
C GLY A 604 48.03 4.32 -8.78
N GLU A 605 49.25 4.01 -8.43
CA GLU A 605 50.41 4.18 -9.30
C GLU A 605 50.32 3.31 -10.56
N LYS A 606 49.88 2.06 -10.41
CA LYS A 606 49.72 1.14 -11.52
C LYS A 606 48.70 1.62 -12.53
N GLU A 607 47.55 2.03 -12.06
CA GLU A 607 46.45 2.49 -12.91
C GLU A 607 46.85 3.77 -13.67
N GLU A 608 47.56 4.70 -13.02
CA GLU A 608 48.05 5.91 -13.67
C GLU A 608 49.09 5.60 -14.74
N GLN A 609 50.05 4.68 -14.47
CA GLN A 609 51.10 4.30 -15.43
C GLN A 609 50.56 3.52 -16.64
N GLU A 610 49.60 2.63 -16.41
CA GLU A 610 49.01 1.77 -17.45
C GLU A 610 47.82 2.44 -18.16
N GLY A 611 47.31 3.58 -17.67
CA GLY A 611 46.12 4.24 -18.21
C GLY A 611 44.83 3.45 -17.98
N THR A 612 44.76 2.67 -16.89
CA THR A 612 43.66 1.75 -16.56
C THR A 612 42.91 2.18 -15.29
N VAL A 613 41.87 1.42 -14.95
CA VAL A 613 41.06 1.59 -13.74
C VAL A 613 40.82 0.23 -13.06
N SER A 614 41.09 0.10 -11.78
CA SER A 614 40.72 -1.07 -10.98
C SER A 614 39.31 -0.91 -10.42
N VAL A 615 38.39 -1.79 -10.78
CA VAL A 615 36.95 -1.63 -10.55
C VAL A 615 36.45 -2.61 -9.51
N ARG A 616 35.69 -2.08 -8.55
CA ARG A 616 34.88 -2.87 -7.62
C ARG A 616 33.40 -2.59 -7.88
N LYS A 617 32.58 -3.62 -7.76
CA LYS A 617 31.12 -3.50 -7.87
C LYS A 617 30.47 -3.69 -6.51
N HIS A 618 29.46 -2.89 -6.21
CA HIS A 618 28.73 -2.93 -4.94
C HIS A 618 28.22 -4.34 -4.65
N GLY A 619 28.51 -4.87 -3.46
CA GLY A 619 28.11 -6.20 -3.03
C GLY A 619 28.84 -7.39 -3.68
N GLU A 620 29.55 -7.17 -4.80
CA GLU A 620 30.28 -8.24 -5.52
C GLU A 620 31.80 -8.19 -5.27
N GLY A 621 32.34 -7.03 -4.90
CA GLY A 621 33.75 -6.84 -4.66
C GLY A 621 34.55 -6.49 -5.90
N ASP A 622 35.82 -6.93 -5.97
CA ASP A 622 36.73 -6.63 -7.10
C ASP A 622 36.32 -7.42 -8.34
N ILE A 623 36.10 -6.69 -9.46
CA ILE A 623 35.72 -7.27 -10.76
C ILE A 623 36.83 -7.14 -11.81
N GLY A 624 38.03 -6.64 -11.45
CA GLY A 624 39.21 -6.57 -12.26
C GLY A 624 39.60 -5.18 -12.74
N THR A 625 40.62 -5.14 -13.60
CA THR A 625 41.19 -3.92 -14.18
C THR A 625 40.73 -3.77 -15.64
N PHE A 626 40.34 -2.55 -16.01
CA PHE A 626 39.80 -2.22 -17.32
C PHE A 626 40.52 -1.00 -17.92
N THR A 627 40.55 -0.89 -19.24
CA THR A 627 40.77 0.44 -19.84
C THR A 627 39.54 1.30 -19.62
N ILE A 628 39.66 2.63 -19.69
CA ILE A 628 38.55 3.54 -19.47
C ILE A 628 37.41 3.25 -20.48
N GLU A 629 37.75 3.01 -21.74
CA GLU A 629 36.79 2.71 -22.80
C GLU A 629 36.06 1.37 -22.56
N ALA A 630 36.77 0.34 -22.09
CA ALA A 630 36.16 -0.95 -21.76
C ALA A 630 35.20 -0.83 -20.57
N PHE A 631 35.56 -0.02 -19.59
CA PHE A 631 34.66 0.24 -18.46
C PHE A 631 33.41 1.05 -18.86
N VAL A 632 33.60 2.08 -19.71
CA VAL A 632 32.45 2.83 -20.28
C VAL A 632 31.51 1.89 -21.05
N ALA A 633 32.07 0.99 -21.89
CA ALA A 633 31.28 0.01 -22.63
C ALA A 633 30.52 -0.94 -21.68
N LEU A 634 31.15 -1.38 -20.58
CA LEU A 634 30.54 -2.21 -19.56
C LEU A 634 29.29 -1.52 -18.96
N ILE A 635 29.42 -0.26 -18.51
CA ILE A 635 28.33 0.51 -17.92
C ILE A 635 27.20 0.70 -18.93
N LYS A 636 27.51 1.14 -20.16
CA LYS A 636 26.50 1.31 -21.21
C LYS A 636 25.75 0.02 -21.52
N LYS A 637 26.45 -1.11 -21.54
CA LYS A 637 25.84 -2.43 -21.73
C LYS A 637 24.93 -2.81 -20.55
N GLU A 638 25.33 -2.53 -19.31
CA GLU A 638 24.47 -2.82 -18.15
C GLU A 638 23.23 -1.92 -18.13
N VAL A 639 23.38 -0.65 -18.45
CA VAL A 639 22.23 0.26 -18.58
C VAL A 639 21.26 -0.20 -19.67
N SER A 640 21.77 -0.61 -20.84
CA SER A 640 20.92 -1.04 -21.97
C SER A 640 20.11 -2.30 -21.70
N LYS A 641 20.60 -3.20 -20.82
CA LYS A 641 19.86 -4.42 -20.44
C LYS A 641 18.55 -4.13 -19.69
N THR A 642 18.44 -2.98 -19.04
CA THR A 642 17.30 -2.62 -18.21
C THR A 642 16.15 -2.07 -19.04
N PHE A 643 16.43 -1.51 -20.21
CA PHE A 643 15.38 -0.97 -21.08
C PHE A 643 14.85 -2.08 -22.00
N VAL A 644 13.61 -2.44 -21.76
CA VAL A 644 12.83 -3.25 -22.72
C VAL A 644 12.46 -2.35 -23.89
N GLU A 645 12.38 -2.87 -25.12
CA GLU A 645 11.81 -2.10 -26.24
C GLU A 645 10.34 -1.79 -25.97
N PHE A 646 10.00 -0.48 -26.06
CA PHE A 646 8.64 0.03 -25.97
C PHE A 646 8.02 0.09 -27.37
#